data_7a2035b0f0717721c2b0bbf4818edd28
#
_entry.id   7a2035b0f0717721c2b0bbf4818edd28
#
_cell.length_a   1.000
_cell.length_b   1.000
_cell.length_c   1.000
_cell.angle_alpha   90.00
_cell.angle_beta   90.00
_cell.angle_gamma   90.00
#
_symmetry.space_group_name_H-M   'P 1'
#
loop_
_entity.id
_entity.type
_entity.pdbx_description
1 polymer ?
#
loop_
_entity_poly.entity_id
_entity_poly.type
_entity_poly.pdbx_seq_one_letter_code
_entity_poly.pdbx_strand_id
1 'polypeptide(L)'
;MKNIAFSAAVVAGVCSGALANEDVLKLQADPANNVMPSITYNGWNFSQLDQITLDNVNKLRVDWTFQIGVADEAQAPPLVVGDTMYIATPKPNRIYALDLSDAGAIKWEFRADSSNLSEVTPLACCGAQTRGINYAEGKLFFQSLGGKVYSLDAETGALLWEKQATDIKAAETMVGNGIVIKDLYIAGMAGGEYGARGYVVAFDINTGEEKWRYYSMGPNKDVGIGPRFKPFYKFDQIENPAEASWFEDSWKHGGGTNWGYFTYDPELNMFYHSTGNCGPWNPDYRRPWGELDMDEKGVLQSYRSNYCASILARDATTGELIWAYNVTPQDQWDLDEPNINPLVDLEINGVKHKALVRAARNGYFYVLDRTTGELLNDPWPFVHQNIIKGIDKATGSPMYNIDTMLFTNAEDRLKYTQAGALTEKDKAIAAEEAELYGEDAGDAPSGTEAVICPTIAARNWENDAYSPSTGLLYTSVQFGCRSMRMTEGQYVYPMTAEGYKLFEWTGEKFWVDRDGNKTDVKNQLQANDPVTGKTVWSIDYVQPSQDPIMATATDILFVGGDDKGAFRAINAKTGEVVWEFRTGNNTSVSPVTYMHDGKQYIAVIASARPGVLPVAADAAPDAVNRYQREGSTLYVFALGE
;
A
#
# COMPACT_ATOMS: atom_id res chain seq x y z
N MET A 1 -12.79 59.30 43.76
CA MET A 1 -12.30 58.93 42.42
C MET A 1 -11.07 58.10 42.61
N LYS A 2 -11.20 56.78 42.49
CA LYS A 2 -10.08 55.83 42.64
C LYS A 2 -9.73 55.29 41.24
N ASN A 3 -8.52 55.60 40.77
CA ASN A 3 -7.99 55.08 39.51
C ASN A 3 -7.62 53.61 39.72
N ILE A 4 -8.24 52.72 38.91
CA ILE A 4 -7.87 51.31 38.79
C ILE A 4 -6.98 51.22 37.57
N ALA A 5 -5.69 50.90 37.78
CA ALA A 5 -4.75 50.57 36.71
C ALA A 5 -4.94 49.11 36.28
N PHE A 6 -5.27 48.90 35.01
CA PHE A 6 -5.24 47.58 34.40
C PHE A 6 -3.80 47.24 34.00
N SER A 7 -3.23 46.24 34.67
CA SER A 7 -1.98 45.62 34.26
C SER A 7 -2.27 44.66 33.12
N ALA A 8 -1.79 44.94 31.91
CA ALA A 8 -1.78 44.01 30.79
C ALA A 8 -0.71 42.94 31.04
N ALA A 9 -1.15 41.72 31.30
CA ALA A 9 -0.27 40.57 31.29
C ALA A 9 0.13 40.25 29.87
N VAL A 10 1.40 40.45 29.53
CA VAL A 10 1.99 39.95 28.27
C VAL A 10 2.09 38.42 28.41
N VAL A 11 1.21 37.71 27.76
CA VAL A 11 1.35 36.27 27.54
C VAL A 11 2.49 36.10 26.55
N ALA A 12 3.65 35.67 27.01
CA ALA A 12 4.73 35.23 26.17
C ALA A 12 4.23 33.98 25.43
N GLY A 13 3.90 34.13 24.15
CA GLY A 13 3.63 33.01 23.25
C GLY A 13 4.88 32.14 23.17
N VAL A 14 4.78 30.94 23.70
CA VAL A 14 5.72 29.87 23.40
C VAL A 14 5.55 29.63 21.88
N CYS A 15 6.56 29.95 21.09
CA CYS A 15 6.67 29.50 19.70
C CYS A 15 6.74 27.98 19.76
N SER A 16 5.59 27.32 19.68
CA SER A 16 5.54 25.92 19.29
C SER A 16 6.05 25.89 17.84
N GLY A 17 7.25 25.35 17.61
CA GLY A 17 7.73 25.10 16.25
C GLY A 17 6.64 24.39 15.45
N ALA A 18 6.42 24.81 14.22
CA ALA A 18 5.41 24.23 13.34
C ALA A 18 5.53 22.71 13.33
N LEU A 19 4.42 22.01 13.59
CA LEU A 19 4.39 20.55 13.68
C LEU A 19 4.34 19.90 12.30
N ALA A 20 4.08 20.66 11.21
CA ALA A 20 4.03 20.19 9.82
C ALA A 20 4.75 21.17 8.89
N ASN A 21 4.93 20.81 7.61
CA ASN A 21 5.36 21.76 6.60
C ASN A 21 4.22 22.75 6.31
N GLU A 22 4.44 24.03 6.54
CA GLU A 22 3.40 25.07 6.45
C GLU A 22 2.92 25.27 5.01
N ASP A 23 3.81 25.15 4.02
CA ASP A 23 3.46 25.26 2.62
C ASP A 23 2.55 24.10 2.17
N VAL A 24 2.91 22.87 2.56
CA VAL A 24 2.07 21.69 2.29
C VAL A 24 0.70 21.82 2.95
N LEU A 25 0.64 22.27 4.22
CA LEU A 25 -0.65 22.50 4.91
C LEU A 25 -1.52 23.53 4.20
N LYS A 26 -0.92 24.62 3.74
CA LYS A 26 -1.61 25.67 3.01
C LYS A 26 -2.13 25.16 1.66
N LEU A 27 -1.28 24.46 0.90
CA LEU A 27 -1.64 23.99 -0.43
C LEU A 27 -2.68 22.86 -0.39
N GLN A 28 -2.57 21.91 0.54
CA GLN A 28 -3.59 20.85 0.66
C GLN A 28 -4.93 21.34 1.19
N ALA A 29 -4.96 22.50 1.85
CA ALA A 29 -6.22 23.14 2.29
C ALA A 29 -6.97 23.84 1.14
N ASP A 30 -6.28 24.13 0.04
CA ASP A 30 -6.88 24.61 -1.20
C ASP A 30 -7.12 23.43 -2.14
N PRO A 31 -8.38 22.99 -2.32
CA PRO A 31 -8.70 21.81 -3.12
C PRO A 31 -8.41 21.97 -4.61
N ALA A 32 -8.00 23.15 -5.06
CA ALA A 32 -7.49 23.35 -6.41
C ALA A 32 -6.15 22.64 -6.67
N ASN A 33 -5.40 22.31 -5.60
CA ASN A 33 -4.07 21.71 -5.67
C ASN A 33 -4.08 20.23 -5.26
N ASN A 34 -3.08 19.49 -5.76
CA ASN A 34 -2.69 18.16 -5.29
C ASN A 34 -1.18 18.12 -5.12
N VAL A 35 -0.70 18.10 -3.88
CA VAL A 35 0.74 18.22 -3.55
C VAL A 35 1.39 16.90 -3.16
N MET A 36 0.61 15.83 -3.03
CA MET A 36 1.05 14.48 -2.69
C MET A 36 0.09 13.42 -3.24
N PRO A 37 0.52 12.17 -3.43
CA PRO A 37 -0.30 11.11 -4.03
C PRO A 37 -1.62 10.78 -3.32
N SER A 38 -1.73 11.05 -2.02
CA SER A 38 -2.94 10.82 -1.21
C SER A 38 -3.83 12.06 -1.05
N ILE A 39 -3.55 13.12 -1.80
CA ILE A 39 -4.18 14.45 -1.76
C ILE A 39 -3.84 15.21 -0.48
N THR A 40 -4.00 14.58 0.69
CA THR A 40 -3.76 15.20 2.00
C THR A 40 -3.02 14.27 2.96
N TYR A 41 -2.43 14.82 4.00
CA TYR A 41 -1.67 14.07 5.03
C TYR A 41 -2.46 12.94 5.69
N ASN A 42 -3.78 13.08 5.82
CA ASN A 42 -4.62 12.06 6.44
C ASN A 42 -4.89 10.83 5.56
N GLY A 43 -4.48 10.85 4.29
CA GLY A 43 -4.56 9.70 3.41
C GLY A 43 -5.96 9.34 2.92
N TRP A 44 -6.87 10.31 2.84
CA TRP A 44 -8.27 10.02 2.49
C TRP A 44 -8.52 9.84 1.01
N ASN A 45 -7.62 10.27 0.13
CA ASN A 45 -7.89 10.34 -1.31
C ASN A 45 -9.25 11.00 -1.62
N PHE A 46 -9.50 12.10 -0.95
CA PHE A 46 -10.77 12.82 -0.97
C PHE A 46 -10.57 14.27 -1.40
N SER A 47 -11.39 14.72 -2.35
CA SER A 47 -11.42 16.10 -2.81
C SER A 47 -12.68 16.83 -2.34
N GLN A 48 -12.50 18.09 -1.94
CA GLN A 48 -13.59 18.98 -1.55
C GLN A 48 -14.20 19.74 -2.73
N LEU A 49 -13.70 19.57 -3.96
CA LEU A 49 -14.25 20.20 -5.16
C LEU A 49 -15.68 19.71 -5.45
N ASP A 50 -16.54 20.60 -5.90
CA ASP A 50 -17.99 20.39 -5.95
C ASP A 50 -18.68 20.79 -7.26
N GLN A 51 -17.94 21.24 -8.30
CA GLN A 51 -18.56 21.58 -9.59
C GLN A 51 -19.07 20.36 -10.36
N ILE A 52 -18.38 19.21 -10.23
CA ILE A 52 -18.79 17.95 -10.84
C ILE A 52 -19.70 17.23 -9.83
N THR A 53 -20.96 17.03 -10.19
CA THR A 53 -22.00 16.46 -9.33
C THR A 53 -22.65 15.24 -9.98
N LEU A 54 -23.44 14.48 -9.23
CA LEU A 54 -24.24 13.37 -9.79
C LEU A 54 -25.17 13.80 -10.92
N ASP A 55 -25.64 15.06 -10.92
CA ASP A 55 -26.57 15.59 -11.94
C ASP A 55 -25.86 15.95 -13.25
N ASN A 56 -24.55 16.20 -13.24
CA ASN A 56 -23.82 16.69 -14.42
C ASN A 56 -22.63 15.83 -14.84
N VAL A 57 -22.23 14.84 -14.06
CA VAL A 57 -21.06 13.97 -14.34
C VAL A 57 -21.15 13.28 -15.70
N ASN A 58 -22.34 13.02 -16.19
CA ASN A 58 -22.59 12.46 -17.54
C ASN A 58 -22.17 13.40 -18.68
N LYS A 59 -21.90 14.67 -18.40
CA LYS A 59 -21.36 15.64 -19.34
C LYS A 59 -19.84 15.67 -19.41
N LEU A 60 -19.13 14.87 -18.60
CA LEU A 60 -17.68 14.79 -18.67
C LEU A 60 -17.21 14.37 -20.07
N ARG A 61 -16.26 15.11 -20.61
CA ARG A 61 -15.60 14.87 -21.91
C ARG A 61 -14.11 15.05 -21.76
N VAL A 62 -13.33 14.36 -22.58
CA VAL A 62 -11.89 14.61 -22.69
C VAL A 62 -11.70 16.06 -23.17
N ASP A 63 -10.98 16.83 -22.40
CA ASP A 63 -10.59 18.20 -22.73
C ASP A 63 -9.27 18.19 -23.51
N TRP A 64 -8.27 17.50 -22.98
CA TRP A 64 -6.98 17.25 -23.64
C TRP A 64 -6.33 15.95 -23.16
N THR A 65 -5.27 15.53 -23.86
CA THR A 65 -4.49 14.33 -23.52
C THR A 65 -3.01 14.60 -23.68
N PHE A 66 -2.19 13.85 -22.93
CA PHE A 66 -0.74 13.89 -23.06
C PHE A 66 -0.16 12.47 -23.15
N GLN A 67 0.68 12.22 -24.16
CA GLN A 67 1.39 10.95 -24.33
C GLN A 67 2.64 10.93 -23.47
N ILE A 68 2.69 10.03 -22.49
CA ILE A 68 3.77 10.00 -21.49
C ILE A 68 5.09 9.43 -22.06
N GLY A 69 5.01 8.64 -23.13
CA GLY A 69 6.20 8.16 -23.85
C GLY A 69 6.96 7.04 -23.15
N VAL A 70 6.28 6.24 -22.32
CA VAL A 70 6.79 5.01 -21.71
C VAL A 70 5.78 3.88 -21.89
N ALA A 71 6.29 2.64 -21.94
CA ALA A 71 5.45 1.46 -22.11
C ALA A 71 5.11 0.77 -20.79
N ASP A 72 5.90 1.00 -19.74
CA ASP A 72 5.68 0.39 -18.43
C ASP A 72 4.48 1.01 -17.70
N GLU A 73 3.92 0.28 -16.73
CA GLU A 73 2.77 0.71 -15.95
C GLU A 73 3.07 1.93 -15.08
N ALA A 74 2.34 3.02 -15.31
CA ALA A 74 2.39 4.20 -14.46
C ALA A 74 1.64 3.92 -13.15
N GLN A 75 2.25 4.27 -12.00
CA GLN A 75 1.67 4.08 -10.68
C GLN A 75 1.72 5.37 -9.83
N ALA A 76 2.28 6.47 -10.36
CA ALA A 76 2.34 7.75 -9.69
C ALA A 76 1.19 8.65 -10.13
N PRO A 77 0.31 9.10 -9.21
CA PRO A 77 -0.71 10.11 -9.52
C PRO A 77 -0.07 11.43 -9.96
N PRO A 78 -0.68 12.18 -10.89
CA PRO A 78 -0.25 13.53 -11.20
C PRO A 78 -0.33 14.43 -9.96
N LEU A 79 0.61 15.37 -9.80
CA LEU A 79 0.44 16.49 -8.88
C LEU A 79 0.00 17.73 -9.65
N VAL A 80 -0.72 18.62 -8.98
CA VAL A 80 -1.12 19.91 -9.54
C VAL A 80 -0.87 21.00 -8.51
N VAL A 81 -0.11 22.02 -8.89
CA VAL A 81 0.15 23.19 -8.06
C VAL A 81 0.04 24.44 -8.94
N GLY A 82 -0.97 25.26 -8.68
CA GLY A 82 -1.29 26.41 -9.53
C GLY A 82 -1.53 25.98 -10.99
N ASP A 83 -0.80 26.59 -11.93
CA ASP A 83 -0.93 26.36 -13.37
C ASP A 83 -0.01 25.25 -13.89
N THR A 84 0.49 24.39 -13.03
CA THR A 84 1.44 23.34 -13.42
C THR A 84 1.02 21.96 -12.93
N MET A 85 0.98 20.99 -13.85
CA MET A 85 0.83 19.58 -13.53
C MET A 85 2.18 18.87 -13.63
N TYR A 86 2.52 18.08 -12.63
CA TYR A 86 3.74 17.27 -12.59
C TYR A 86 3.42 15.80 -12.73
N ILE A 87 4.15 15.10 -13.60
CA ILE A 87 3.99 13.68 -13.87
C ILE A 87 5.33 12.97 -13.66
N ALA A 88 5.34 11.90 -12.87
CA ALA A 88 6.45 10.97 -12.78
C ALA A 88 6.17 9.73 -13.61
N THR A 89 7.16 9.27 -14.38
CA THR A 89 7.06 8.04 -15.14
C THR A 89 7.69 6.86 -14.39
N PRO A 90 7.28 5.61 -14.67
CA PRO A 90 8.11 4.46 -14.36
C PRO A 90 9.47 4.56 -15.05
N LYS A 91 10.29 3.52 -14.99
CA LYS A 91 11.58 3.50 -15.71
C LYS A 91 11.46 4.12 -17.12
N PRO A 92 12.31 5.08 -17.52
CA PRO A 92 13.57 5.50 -16.88
C PRO A 92 13.45 6.63 -15.85
N ASN A 93 12.32 6.83 -15.21
CA ASN A 93 12.05 7.85 -14.19
C ASN A 93 12.23 9.29 -14.71
N ARG A 94 11.35 9.69 -15.61
CA ARG A 94 11.24 11.07 -16.08
C ARG A 94 10.24 11.83 -15.24
N ILE A 95 10.49 13.12 -15.04
CA ILE A 95 9.52 14.05 -14.48
C ILE A 95 9.19 15.09 -15.56
N TYR A 96 7.90 15.28 -15.81
CA TYR A 96 7.40 16.32 -16.69
C TYR A 96 6.68 17.39 -15.87
N ALA A 97 6.89 18.66 -16.21
CA ALA A 97 6.01 19.76 -15.83
C ALA A 97 5.20 20.19 -17.06
N LEU A 98 3.89 20.17 -16.94
CA LEU A 98 2.97 20.50 -18.00
C LEU A 98 2.23 21.81 -17.68
N ASP A 99 2.07 22.67 -18.70
CA ASP A 99 1.35 23.93 -18.60
C ASP A 99 -0.16 23.68 -18.73
N LEU A 100 -0.92 23.95 -17.70
CA LEU A 100 -2.37 23.82 -17.72
C LEU A 100 -3.05 24.90 -18.57
N SER A 101 -2.39 26.06 -18.75
CA SER A 101 -2.88 27.17 -19.58
C SER A 101 -2.71 26.90 -21.08
N ASP A 102 -1.87 25.90 -21.46
CA ASP A 102 -1.61 25.54 -22.86
C ASP A 102 -1.84 24.03 -23.08
N ALA A 103 -2.98 23.53 -22.63
CA ALA A 103 -3.44 22.15 -22.84
C ALA A 103 -2.37 21.06 -22.59
N GLY A 104 -1.56 21.24 -21.56
CA GLY A 104 -0.54 20.29 -21.15
C GLY A 104 0.76 20.36 -21.96
N ALA A 105 1.08 21.51 -22.58
CA ALA A 105 2.38 21.74 -23.20
C ALA A 105 3.52 21.54 -22.18
N ILE A 106 4.63 20.93 -22.58
CA ILE A 106 5.76 20.67 -21.69
C ILE A 106 6.46 21.97 -21.34
N LYS A 107 6.46 22.38 -20.07
CA LYS A 107 7.30 23.46 -19.54
C LYS A 107 8.76 23.03 -19.44
N TRP A 108 8.99 21.85 -18.86
CA TRP A 108 10.31 21.24 -18.75
C TRP A 108 10.21 19.71 -18.55
N GLU A 109 11.30 19.01 -18.83
CA GLU A 109 11.49 17.58 -18.59
C GLU A 109 12.78 17.37 -17.80
N PHE A 110 12.72 16.56 -16.74
CA PHE A 110 13.90 16.05 -16.03
C PHE A 110 14.05 14.55 -16.28
N ARG A 111 15.28 14.09 -16.43
CA ARG A 111 15.62 12.66 -16.59
C ARG A 111 16.52 12.23 -15.45
N ALA A 112 16.01 11.32 -14.62
CA ALA A 112 16.81 10.73 -13.55
C ALA A 112 17.98 9.90 -14.12
N ASP A 113 19.03 9.75 -13.32
CA ASP A 113 20.15 8.87 -13.68
C ASP A 113 19.66 7.43 -13.83
N SER A 114 19.91 6.86 -14.99
CA SER A 114 19.52 5.51 -15.37
C SER A 114 20.72 4.57 -15.58
N SER A 115 21.91 4.97 -15.17
CA SER A 115 23.16 4.24 -15.41
C SER A 115 23.20 2.84 -14.78
N ASN A 116 22.49 2.65 -13.65
CA ASN A 116 22.43 1.39 -12.91
C ASN A 116 21.15 0.56 -13.16
N LEU A 117 20.29 0.96 -14.08
CA LEU A 117 19.00 0.28 -14.30
C LEU A 117 19.14 -1.17 -14.76
N SER A 118 20.20 -1.53 -15.48
CA SER A 118 20.47 -2.92 -15.89
C SER A 118 20.81 -3.81 -14.69
N GLU A 119 21.41 -3.26 -13.65
CA GLU A 119 21.79 -3.99 -12.43
C GLU A 119 20.60 -4.09 -11.47
N VAL A 120 19.80 -3.03 -11.37
CA VAL A 120 18.72 -2.94 -10.37
C VAL A 120 17.40 -3.57 -10.84
N THR A 121 17.10 -3.56 -12.16
CA THR A 121 15.85 -4.10 -12.69
C THR A 121 15.61 -5.57 -12.31
N PRO A 122 16.60 -6.48 -12.31
CA PRO A 122 16.42 -7.86 -11.87
C PRO A 122 16.10 -8.00 -10.37
N LEU A 123 16.38 -6.98 -9.55
CA LEU A 123 16.12 -6.93 -8.11
C LEU A 123 14.78 -6.25 -7.78
N ALA A 124 14.00 -5.86 -8.78
CA ALA A 124 12.67 -5.29 -8.60
C ALA A 124 11.62 -6.37 -8.91
N CYS A 125 11.07 -7.00 -7.89
CA CYS A 125 10.16 -8.16 -8.02
C CYS A 125 9.02 -7.96 -9.01
N CYS A 126 8.48 -6.73 -9.08
CA CYS A 126 7.17 -6.43 -9.67
C CYS A 126 7.25 -5.39 -10.79
N GLY A 127 8.46 -5.07 -11.28
CA GLY A 127 8.69 -4.11 -12.34
C GLY A 127 9.30 -2.78 -11.88
N ALA A 128 9.53 -1.89 -12.80
CA ALA A 128 10.29 -0.65 -12.60
C ALA A 128 9.38 0.55 -12.30
N GLN A 129 8.60 0.46 -11.22
CA GLN A 129 7.56 1.44 -10.88
C GLN A 129 8.11 2.64 -10.12
N THR A 130 7.34 3.73 -10.16
CA THR A 130 7.43 4.89 -9.27
C THR A 130 6.02 5.22 -8.81
N ARG A 131 5.80 5.33 -7.48
CA ARG A 131 4.44 5.49 -6.93
C ARG A 131 4.10 6.90 -6.51
N GLY A 132 4.99 7.85 -6.70
CA GLY A 132 4.64 9.23 -6.42
C GLY A 132 5.80 10.21 -6.45
N ILE A 133 5.42 11.47 -6.54
CA ILE A 133 6.22 12.65 -6.30
C ILE A 133 5.55 13.47 -5.21
N ASN A 134 6.30 14.36 -4.55
CA ASN A 134 5.78 15.27 -3.53
C ASN A 134 6.23 16.68 -3.85
N TYR A 135 5.41 17.65 -3.51
CA TYR A 135 5.72 19.08 -3.66
C TYR A 135 5.75 19.76 -2.29
N ALA A 136 6.75 20.57 -2.06
CA ALA A 136 6.81 21.50 -0.94
C ALA A 136 7.78 22.65 -1.23
N GLU A 137 7.43 23.86 -0.85
CA GLU A 137 8.31 25.05 -0.89
C GLU A 137 8.97 25.29 -2.25
N GLY A 138 8.21 25.15 -3.35
CA GLY A 138 8.73 25.31 -4.70
C GLY A 138 9.66 24.18 -5.16
N LYS A 139 9.67 23.05 -4.49
CA LYS A 139 10.53 21.90 -4.79
C LYS A 139 9.70 20.64 -5.05
N LEU A 140 10.19 19.77 -5.91
CA LEU A 140 9.68 18.41 -6.10
C LEU A 140 10.65 17.40 -5.47
N PHE A 141 10.08 16.37 -4.85
CA PHE A 141 10.83 15.27 -4.25
C PHE A 141 10.34 13.95 -4.81
N PHE A 142 11.25 13.09 -5.23
CA PHE A 142 10.92 11.74 -5.69
C PHE A 142 12.11 10.79 -5.53
N GLN A 143 11.84 9.52 -5.70
CA GLN A 143 12.83 8.44 -5.65
C GLN A 143 12.82 7.63 -6.94
N SER A 144 13.99 7.20 -7.39
CA SER A 144 14.14 6.36 -8.57
C SER A 144 14.38 4.90 -8.21
N LEU A 145 14.07 3.99 -9.13
CA LEU A 145 14.31 2.55 -8.97
C LEU A 145 15.76 2.24 -8.58
N GLY A 146 16.72 3.00 -9.11
CA GLY A 146 18.13 2.88 -8.80
C GLY A 146 18.55 3.32 -7.40
N GLY A 147 17.57 3.65 -6.53
CA GLY A 147 17.81 3.99 -5.14
C GLY A 147 18.33 5.38 -4.87
N LYS A 148 18.21 6.30 -5.83
CA LYS A 148 18.50 7.72 -5.63
C LYS A 148 17.23 8.48 -5.24
N VAL A 149 17.40 9.44 -4.31
CA VAL A 149 16.41 10.45 -3.95
C VAL A 149 16.82 11.78 -4.57
N TYR A 150 15.85 12.50 -5.11
CA TYR A 150 16.05 13.74 -5.85
C TYR A 150 15.24 14.88 -5.25
N SER A 151 15.78 16.08 -5.32
CA SER A 151 15.02 17.33 -5.22
C SER A 151 15.25 18.18 -6.45
N LEU A 152 14.16 18.65 -7.05
CA LEU A 152 14.16 19.54 -8.20
C LEU A 152 13.51 20.86 -7.85
N ASP A 153 13.97 21.94 -8.46
CA ASP A 153 13.23 23.19 -8.52
C ASP A 153 11.95 22.99 -9.35
N ALA A 154 10.79 23.26 -8.77
CA ALA A 154 9.50 22.95 -9.39
C ALA A 154 9.19 23.87 -10.59
N GLU A 155 9.72 25.08 -10.64
CA GLU A 155 9.49 26.03 -11.74
C GLU A 155 10.33 25.69 -12.98
N THR A 156 11.58 25.29 -12.77
CA THR A 156 12.57 25.15 -13.84
C THR A 156 12.98 23.72 -14.17
N GLY A 157 12.68 22.75 -13.27
CA GLY A 157 13.15 21.37 -13.36
C GLY A 157 14.64 21.20 -13.03
N ALA A 158 15.33 22.25 -12.57
CA ALA A 158 16.74 22.19 -12.21
C ALA A 158 16.97 21.25 -11.02
N LEU A 159 18.01 20.42 -11.11
CA LEU A 159 18.42 19.56 -10.01
C LEU A 159 18.98 20.41 -8.87
N LEU A 160 18.35 20.34 -7.70
CA LEU A 160 18.82 21.00 -6.48
C LEU A 160 19.79 20.11 -5.71
N TRP A 161 19.43 18.87 -5.51
CA TRP A 161 20.31 17.84 -4.95
C TRP A 161 19.87 16.43 -5.33
N GLU A 162 20.80 15.48 -5.30
CA GLU A 162 20.53 14.04 -5.36
C GLU A 162 21.34 13.29 -4.31
N LYS A 163 20.79 12.17 -3.80
CA LYS A 163 21.47 11.30 -2.81
C LYS A 163 21.21 9.83 -3.16
N GLN A 164 22.25 9.02 -3.12
CA GLN A 164 22.11 7.57 -3.13
C GLN A 164 21.64 7.13 -1.75
N ALA A 165 20.43 6.59 -1.65
CA ALA A 165 19.80 6.16 -0.41
C ALA A 165 19.95 4.66 -0.15
N THR A 166 20.13 3.84 -1.20
CA THR A 166 20.14 2.38 -1.12
C THR A 166 21.48 1.80 -1.59
N ASP A 167 21.76 0.56 -1.14
CA ASP A 167 22.84 -0.26 -1.67
C ASP A 167 22.29 -1.38 -2.56
N ILE A 168 22.51 -1.28 -3.87
CA ILE A 168 22.07 -2.30 -4.85
C ILE A 168 22.68 -3.67 -4.54
N LYS A 169 23.91 -3.72 -3.98
CA LYS A 169 24.55 -4.98 -3.59
C LYS A 169 23.85 -5.66 -2.42
N ALA A 170 23.07 -4.90 -1.66
CA ALA A 170 22.20 -5.39 -0.61
C ALA A 170 20.77 -5.67 -1.12
N ALA A 171 20.56 -5.75 -2.44
CA ALA A 171 19.27 -5.92 -3.09
C ALA A 171 18.23 -4.82 -2.77
N GLU A 172 18.71 -3.63 -2.39
CA GLU A 172 17.84 -2.51 -2.02
C GLU A 172 17.46 -1.70 -3.27
N THR A 173 16.17 -1.45 -3.44
CA THR A 173 15.58 -0.65 -4.53
C THR A 173 14.60 0.39 -3.97
N MET A 174 14.13 1.31 -4.78
CA MET A 174 13.10 2.28 -4.40
C MET A 174 12.00 2.37 -5.45
N VAL A 175 10.80 1.91 -5.08
CA VAL A 175 9.60 1.91 -5.94
C VAL A 175 8.38 2.58 -5.27
N GLY A 176 8.52 2.98 -4.01
CA GLY A 176 7.46 3.55 -3.20
C GLY A 176 7.20 5.03 -3.46
N ASN A 177 6.49 5.61 -2.55
CA ASN A 177 6.30 7.05 -2.42
C ASN A 177 7.03 7.54 -1.16
N GLY A 178 7.33 8.84 -1.09
CA GLY A 178 7.77 9.51 0.12
C GLY A 178 6.70 10.47 0.66
N ILE A 179 7.04 11.21 1.69
CA ILE A 179 6.21 12.28 2.26
C ILE A 179 7.11 13.42 2.76
N VAL A 180 6.68 14.67 2.53
CA VAL A 180 7.35 15.83 3.14
C VAL A 180 6.65 16.18 4.45
N ILE A 181 7.40 16.18 5.55
CA ILE A 181 6.91 16.59 6.88
C ILE A 181 7.91 17.56 7.48
N LYS A 182 7.49 18.79 7.81
CA LYS A 182 8.39 19.87 8.23
C LYS A 182 9.47 20.12 7.17
N ASP A 183 10.71 20.03 7.58
CA ASP A 183 11.93 20.17 6.76
C ASP A 183 12.52 18.83 6.31
N LEU A 184 11.75 17.74 6.41
CA LEU A 184 12.19 16.39 6.07
C LEU A 184 11.40 15.81 4.90
N TYR A 185 12.10 15.21 3.95
CA TYR A 185 11.54 14.24 3.00
C TYR A 185 11.82 12.84 3.53
N ILE A 186 10.76 12.11 3.88
CA ILE A 186 10.83 10.75 4.42
C ILE A 186 10.53 9.77 3.29
N ALA A 187 11.38 8.78 3.10
CA ALA A 187 11.28 7.77 2.05
C ALA A 187 11.47 6.37 2.62
N GLY A 188 10.92 5.38 1.92
CA GLY A 188 11.12 3.97 2.20
C GLY A 188 11.81 3.26 1.03
N MET A 189 12.13 1.98 1.20
CA MET A 189 12.80 1.17 0.21
C MET A 189 12.09 -0.16 -0.01
N ALA A 190 12.43 -0.89 -1.07
CA ALA A 190 11.95 -2.20 -1.49
C ALA A 190 13.10 -3.20 -1.63
N GLY A 191 12.80 -4.47 -1.94
CA GLY A 191 13.78 -5.55 -2.08
C GLY A 191 13.68 -6.61 -0.98
N GLY A 192 12.57 -6.62 -0.22
CA GLY A 192 12.35 -7.57 0.88
C GLY A 192 12.41 -9.01 0.43
N GLU A 193 11.93 -9.32 -0.76
CA GLU A 193 11.96 -10.63 -1.38
C GLU A 193 13.38 -11.11 -1.66
N TYR A 194 14.31 -10.20 -1.83
CA TYR A 194 15.72 -10.51 -2.13
C TYR A 194 16.62 -10.48 -0.89
N GLY A 195 16.01 -10.39 0.30
CA GLY A 195 16.71 -10.42 1.57
C GLY A 195 17.23 -9.04 2.02
N ALA A 196 16.74 -7.95 1.47
CA ALA A 196 17.01 -6.63 1.99
C ALA A 196 16.36 -6.47 3.39
N ARG A 197 17.05 -5.76 4.29
CA ARG A 197 16.48 -5.37 5.59
C ARG A 197 15.79 -4.03 5.46
N GLY A 198 14.47 -4.01 5.59
CA GLY A 198 13.63 -2.83 5.39
C GLY A 198 13.96 -1.67 6.32
N TYR A 199 13.86 -0.43 5.82
CA TYR A 199 14.03 0.80 6.60
C TYR A 199 13.22 1.96 6.01
N VAL A 200 13.09 3.01 6.81
CA VAL A 200 12.69 4.36 6.41
C VAL A 200 13.84 5.33 6.68
N VAL A 201 14.00 6.32 5.81
CA VAL A 201 15.09 7.29 5.87
C VAL A 201 14.55 8.70 5.64
N ALA A 202 15.09 9.70 6.36
CA ALA A 202 14.72 11.09 6.23
C ALA A 202 15.88 11.95 5.74
N PHE A 203 15.59 12.81 4.78
CA PHE A 203 16.50 13.78 4.21
C PHE A 203 16.00 15.20 4.47
N ASP A 204 16.92 16.11 4.79
CA ASP A 204 16.65 17.54 4.83
C ASP A 204 16.24 18.03 3.43
N ILE A 205 15.08 18.69 3.31
CA ILE A 205 14.51 19.09 2.02
C ILE A 205 15.36 20.15 1.29
N ASN A 206 16.24 20.87 1.98
CA ASN A 206 17.06 21.92 1.41
C ASN A 206 18.45 21.43 1.00
N THR A 207 19.03 20.49 1.74
CA THR A 207 20.42 20.06 1.57
C THR A 207 20.58 18.63 1.07
N GLY A 208 19.52 17.81 1.21
CA GLY A 208 19.59 16.37 0.96
C GLY A 208 20.45 15.62 2.00
N GLU A 209 20.80 16.26 3.14
CA GLU A 209 21.52 15.58 4.21
C GLU A 209 20.60 14.54 4.87
N GLU A 210 21.11 13.28 5.02
CA GLU A 210 20.40 12.25 5.77
C GLU A 210 20.40 12.62 7.25
N LYS A 211 19.21 12.77 7.83
CA LYS A 211 19.02 13.17 9.24
C LYS A 211 18.90 11.96 10.14
N TRP A 212 18.17 10.92 9.69
CA TRP A 212 18.03 9.67 10.41
C TRP A 212 17.61 8.54 9.47
N ARG A 213 17.94 7.31 9.88
CA ARG A 213 17.53 6.06 9.23
C ARG A 213 17.15 5.06 10.30
N TYR A 214 15.94 4.46 10.17
CA TYR A 214 15.49 3.42 11.09
C TYR A 214 14.99 2.20 10.36
N TYR A 215 15.48 1.06 10.78
CA TYR A 215 15.10 -0.24 10.24
C TYR A 215 13.76 -0.71 10.78
N SER A 216 13.14 -1.69 10.11
CA SER A 216 11.87 -2.27 10.54
C SER A 216 12.06 -3.34 11.63
N MET A 217 13.26 -3.93 11.72
CA MET A 217 13.59 -5.05 12.62
C MET A 217 15.04 -4.99 13.10
N GLY A 218 15.39 -5.83 14.09
CA GLY A 218 16.72 -5.94 14.68
C GLY A 218 16.86 -5.16 15.99
N PRO A 219 18.10 -4.80 16.42
CA PRO A 219 18.35 -4.13 17.68
C PRO A 219 17.56 -2.84 17.87
N ASN A 220 17.10 -2.58 19.08
CA ASN A 220 16.27 -1.40 19.43
C ASN A 220 16.82 -0.08 18.88
N LYS A 221 18.15 0.14 18.96
CA LYS A 221 18.79 1.36 18.45
C LYS A 221 18.61 1.53 16.93
N ASP A 222 18.62 0.41 16.18
CA ASP A 222 18.48 0.42 14.73
C ASP A 222 17.02 0.67 14.32
N VAL A 223 16.07 0.24 15.15
CA VAL A 223 14.63 0.38 14.89
C VAL A 223 14.08 1.72 15.41
N GLY A 224 14.85 2.44 16.21
CA GLY A 224 14.40 3.67 16.87
C GLY A 224 13.53 3.41 18.10
N ILE A 225 13.67 2.25 18.74
CA ILE A 225 12.98 1.92 19.98
C ILE A 225 13.74 2.50 21.15
N GLY A 226 13.10 3.44 21.85
CA GLY A 226 13.63 4.16 23.00
C GLY A 226 12.58 4.37 24.09
N PRO A 227 12.80 5.30 25.05
CA PRO A 227 11.87 5.54 26.15
C PRO A 227 10.46 6.00 25.73
N ARG A 228 10.33 6.48 24.49
CA ARG A 228 9.06 6.91 23.91
C ARG A 228 8.24 5.77 23.32
N PHE A 229 8.84 4.60 23.11
CA PHE A 229 8.13 3.42 22.65
C PHE A 229 7.16 2.93 23.72
N LYS A 230 5.87 2.97 23.42
CA LYS A 230 4.77 2.65 24.33
C LYS A 230 3.79 1.69 23.67
N PRO A 231 4.21 0.45 23.40
CA PRO A 231 3.34 -0.52 22.76
C PRO A 231 2.18 -0.92 23.67
N PHE A 232 0.99 -1.07 23.11
CA PHE A 232 -0.19 -1.50 23.85
C PHE A 232 -0.17 -3.00 24.15
N TYR A 233 0.26 -3.82 23.18
CA TYR A 233 0.17 -5.28 23.29
C TYR A 233 1.40 -5.95 23.89
N LYS A 234 1.18 -7.05 24.62
CA LYS A 234 2.20 -7.75 25.43
C LYS A 234 3.43 -8.23 24.63
N PHE A 235 3.24 -8.62 23.38
CA PHE A 235 4.35 -9.16 22.56
C PHE A 235 5.36 -8.09 22.15
N ASP A 236 4.99 -6.82 22.26
CA ASP A 236 5.87 -5.68 21.98
C ASP A 236 6.45 -5.08 23.26
N GLN A 237 5.97 -5.53 24.44
CA GLN A 237 6.43 -5.05 25.78
C GLN A 237 7.62 -5.85 26.33
N ILE A 238 8.25 -6.68 25.51
CA ILE A 238 9.44 -7.46 25.87
C ILE A 238 10.73 -6.67 25.60
N GLU A 239 11.84 -7.14 26.14
CA GLU A 239 13.15 -6.57 25.83
C GLU A 239 13.54 -6.86 24.36
N ASN A 240 13.97 -5.83 23.61
CA ASN A 240 14.34 -5.92 22.19
C ASN A 240 13.28 -6.59 21.31
N PRO A 241 12.01 -6.15 21.28
CA PRO A 241 10.92 -6.88 20.63
C PRO A 241 11.14 -7.11 19.12
N ALA A 242 11.84 -6.20 18.46
CA ALA A 242 12.12 -6.29 17.02
C ALA A 242 13.30 -7.20 16.67
N GLU A 243 14.13 -7.60 17.65
CA GLU A 243 15.22 -8.56 17.49
C GLU A 243 14.85 -9.91 18.10
N ALA A 244 14.34 -9.91 19.33
CA ALA A 244 14.00 -11.12 20.08
C ALA A 244 12.88 -11.97 19.44
N SER A 245 12.11 -11.38 18.52
CA SER A 245 11.06 -12.09 17.77
C SER A 245 11.56 -12.86 16.54
N TRP A 246 12.85 -12.87 16.29
CA TRP A 246 13.50 -13.57 15.20
C TRP A 246 14.37 -14.71 15.70
N PHE A 247 14.56 -15.72 14.87
CA PHE A 247 15.50 -16.81 15.16
C PHE A 247 16.92 -16.35 14.83
N GLU A 248 17.82 -16.37 15.82
CA GLU A 248 19.21 -15.93 15.68
C GLU A 248 19.32 -14.55 15.02
N ASP A 249 20.05 -14.43 13.91
CA ASP A 249 20.28 -13.18 13.20
C ASP A 249 19.51 -13.08 11.86
N SER A 250 18.47 -13.90 11.68
CA SER A 250 17.65 -13.90 10.46
C SER A 250 16.97 -12.54 10.17
N TRP A 251 16.79 -11.69 11.17
CA TRP A 251 16.34 -10.31 10.98
C TRP A 251 17.25 -9.47 10.07
N LYS A 252 18.52 -9.84 9.87
CA LYS A 252 19.43 -9.12 8.98
C LYS A 252 18.97 -9.12 7.52
N HIS A 253 18.16 -10.11 7.16
CA HIS A 253 17.61 -10.30 5.82
C HIS A 253 16.10 -10.49 5.85
N GLY A 254 15.46 -9.93 6.88
CA GLY A 254 14.09 -10.22 7.26
C GLY A 254 13.00 -9.57 6.41
N GLY A 255 13.31 -8.86 5.33
CA GLY A 255 12.31 -8.14 4.55
C GLY A 255 11.79 -6.90 5.27
N GLY A 256 10.47 -6.80 5.44
CA GLY A 256 9.84 -5.69 6.16
C GLY A 256 10.12 -4.32 5.54
N THR A 257 10.23 -4.26 4.21
CA THR A 257 10.53 -3.05 3.46
C THR A 257 9.34 -2.11 3.42
N ASN A 258 9.58 -0.81 3.27
CA ASN A 258 8.54 0.20 3.13
C ASN A 258 8.48 0.71 1.68
N TRP A 259 7.69 0.06 0.87
CA TRP A 259 7.51 0.39 -0.55
C TRP A 259 6.15 1.02 -0.89
N GLY A 260 5.34 1.31 0.14
CA GLY A 260 4.00 1.87 0.04
C GLY A 260 3.92 3.36 0.32
N TYR A 261 2.92 3.73 1.08
CA TYR A 261 2.54 5.12 1.36
C TYR A 261 2.73 5.49 2.84
N PHE A 262 2.74 6.80 3.09
CA PHE A 262 2.82 7.40 4.41
C PHE A 262 1.58 8.25 4.67
N THR A 263 1.16 8.34 5.93
CA THR A 263 0.19 9.32 6.42
C THR A 263 0.74 10.03 7.64
N TYR A 264 0.24 11.23 7.90
CA TYR A 264 0.76 12.07 8.97
C TYR A 264 -0.35 12.76 9.75
N ASP A 265 -0.28 12.71 11.08
CA ASP A 265 -1.13 13.46 11.99
C ASP A 265 -0.35 14.66 12.55
N PRO A 266 -0.66 15.90 12.11
CA PRO A 266 0.02 17.10 12.62
C PRO A 266 -0.21 17.36 14.10
N GLU A 267 -1.37 16.98 14.67
CA GLU A 267 -1.67 17.20 16.07
C GLU A 267 -0.85 16.31 17.00
N LEU A 268 -0.62 15.07 16.58
CA LEU A 268 0.18 14.10 17.32
C LEU A 268 1.67 14.19 17.00
N ASN A 269 2.04 14.88 15.92
CA ASN A 269 3.38 14.86 15.33
C ASN A 269 3.86 13.44 15.03
N MET A 270 2.96 12.60 14.54
CA MET A 270 3.23 11.19 14.24
C MET A 270 2.96 10.90 12.78
N PHE A 271 3.87 10.17 12.14
CA PHE A 271 3.60 9.58 10.83
C PHE A 271 3.45 8.07 10.94
N TYR A 272 2.65 7.54 10.04
CA TYR A 272 2.32 6.12 9.98
C TYR A 272 2.77 5.57 8.65
N HIS A 273 3.43 4.41 8.71
CA HIS A 273 3.82 3.65 7.55
C HIS A 273 3.64 2.16 7.83
N SER A 274 3.65 1.37 6.78
CA SER A 274 3.50 -0.07 6.94
C SER A 274 4.65 -0.78 6.24
N THR A 275 4.89 -2.01 6.63
CA THR A 275 6.02 -2.81 6.17
C THR A 275 5.57 -3.97 5.29
N GLY A 276 6.45 -4.37 4.39
CA GLY A 276 6.27 -5.48 3.49
C GLY A 276 6.42 -6.85 4.15
N ASN A 277 6.37 -7.87 3.33
CA ASN A 277 6.49 -9.28 3.70
C ASN A 277 7.72 -9.58 4.55
N CYS A 278 7.65 -10.69 5.28
CA CYS A 278 8.84 -11.24 5.92
C CYS A 278 9.73 -11.97 4.89
N GLY A 279 11.04 -11.87 5.04
CA GLY A 279 12.03 -12.52 4.20
C GLY A 279 12.88 -13.57 4.94
N PRO A 280 13.17 -14.74 4.33
CA PRO A 280 12.47 -15.32 3.18
C PRO A 280 11.03 -15.72 3.53
N TRP A 281 10.18 -16.00 2.54
CA TRP A 281 8.79 -16.39 2.82
C TRP A 281 8.72 -17.74 3.55
N ASN A 282 9.66 -18.66 3.29
CA ASN A 282 9.75 -19.91 4.04
C ASN A 282 10.07 -19.64 5.52
N PRO A 283 9.14 -19.93 6.46
CA PRO A 283 9.28 -19.60 7.87
C PRO A 283 10.38 -20.44 8.57
N ASP A 284 10.75 -21.62 8.04
CA ASP A 284 11.74 -22.49 8.64
C ASP A 284 13.16 -21.88 8.64
N TYR A 285 13.39 -20.81 7.86
CA TYR A 285 14.61 -20.00 7.92
C TYR A 285 14.53 -18.85 8.94
N ARG A 286 13.37 -18.65 9.60
CA ARG A 286 13.11 -17.56 10.55
C ARG A 286 12.65 -18.04 11.92
N ARG A 287 12.62 -19.37 12.12
CA ARG A 287 12.33 -20.09 13.36
C ARG A 287 13.23 -21.33 13.44
N PRO A 288 13.39 -21.97 14.59
CA PRO A 288 14.02 -23.29 14.64
C PRO A 288 13.33 -24.23 13.67
N TRP A 289 14.10 -24.96 12.89
CA TRP A 289 13.60 -25.73 11.74
C TRP A 289 12.45 -26.67 12.11
N GLY A 290 11.34 -26.51 11.42
CA GLY A 290 10.14 -27.33 11.64
C GLY A 290 9.42 -27.05 12.96
N GLU A 291 9.83 -26.08 13.77
CA GLU A 291 9.16 -25.74 15.02
C GLU A 291 8.09 -24.67 14.85
N LEU A 292 6.98 -24.83 15.58
CA LEU A 292 5.90 -23.88 15.65
C LEU A 292 5.45 -23.72 17.10
N ASP A 293 5.64 -22.53 17.67
CA ASP A 293 5.22 -22.18 19.02
C ASP A 293 3.91 -21.37 18.97
N MET A 294 2.81 -22.07 19.16
CA MET A 294 1.47 -21.52 19.05
C MET A 294 0.60 -22.04 20.19
N ASP A 295 -0.19 -21.19 20.81
CA ASP A 295 -1.11 -21.61 21.85
C ASP A 295 -2.36 -22.34 21.29
N GLU A 296 -3.21 -22.84 22.17
CA GLU A 296 -4.43 -23.59 21.83
C GLU A 296 -5.45 -22.79 20.99
N LYS A 297 -5.36 -21.44 21.03
CA LYS A 297 -6.21 -20.55 20.21
C LYS A 297 -5.65 -20.36 18.80
N GLY A 298 -4.40 -20.65 18.58
CA GLY A 298 -3.68 -20.39 17.34
C GLY A 298 -2.88 -19.09 17.34
N VAL A 299 -2.59 -18.50 18.50
CA VAL A 299 -1.77 -17.29 18.62
C VAL A 299 -0.29 -17.68 18.73
N LEU A 300 0.54 -17.17 17.82
CA LEU A 300 2.00 -17.36 17.87
C LEU A 300 2.58 -16.73 19.14
N GLN A 301 3.37 -17.49 19.89
CA GLN A 301 3.99 -17.09 21.14
C GLN A 301 5.43 -16.61 20.94
N SER A 302 6.18 -17.20 19.98
CA SER A 302 7.56 -16.83 19.65
C SER A 302 7.77 -16.72 18.13
N TYR A 303 8.95 -16.29 17.72
CA TYR A 303 9.38 -16.14 16.31
C TYR A 303 8.38 -15.39 15.43
N ARG A 304 7.81 -14.33 15.99
CA ARG A 304 6.75 -13.52 15.37
C ARG A 304 7.22 -12.65 14.22
N SER A 305 8.53 -12.51 14.03
CA SER A 305 9.18 -11.69 12.99
C SER A 305 8.73 -10.22 13.02
N ASN A 306 8.78 -9.57 14.20
CA ASN A 306 8.48 -8.13 14.35
C ASN A 306 9.61 -7.30 13.68
N TYR A 307 9.36 -6.32 12.84
CA TYR A 307 8.07 -5.84 12.33
C TYR A 307 8.05 -5.92 10.80
N CYS A 308 7.93 -7.11 10.23
CA CYS A 308 7.44 -7.25 8.86
C CYS A 308 5.91 -7.34 8.89
N ALA A 309 5.23 -7.12 7.77
CA ALA A 309 3.77 -7.13 7.62
C ALA A 309 3.05 -6.39 8.77
N SER A 310 3.52 -5.18 9.09
CA SER A 310 3.14 -4.41 10.30
C SER A 310 2.79 -2.97 9.97
N ILE A 311 2.05 -2.31 10.87
CA ILE A 311 1.82 -0.86 10.89
C ILE A 311 2.71 -0.26 11.99
N LEU A 312 3.47 0.78 11.65
CA LEU A 312 4.39 1.48 12.55
C LEU A 312 4.02 2.95 12.64
N ALA A 313 3.98 3.46 13.87
CA ALA A 313 3.80 4.88 14.15
C ALA A 313 5.09 5.48 14.70
N ARG A 314 5.59 6.53 14.07
CA ARG A 314 6.86 7.17 14.41
C ARG A 314 6.69 8.65 14.67
N ASP A 315 7.53 9.18 15.55
CA ASP A 315 7.65 10.64 15.71
C ASP A 315 8.19 11.28 14.43
N ALA A 316 7.51 12.28 13.92
CA ALA A 316 7.85 12.89 12.63
C ALA A 316 9.12 13.76 12.68
N THR A 317 9.60 14.14 13.86
CA THR A 317 10.82 14.95 14.02
C THR A 317 12.06 14.06 14.15
N THR A 318 11.95 13.02 14.99
CA THR A 318 13.11 12.20 15.37
C THR A 318 13.16 10.86 14.65
N GLY A 319 12.05 10.41 14.04
CA GLY A 319 11.92 9.09 13.45
C GLY A 319 11.75 7.94 14.46
N GLU A 320 11.82 8.24 15.78
CA GLU A 320 11.68 7.22 16.83
C GLU A 320 10.34 6.50 16.74
N LEU A 321 10.35 5.19 16.97
CA LEU A 321 9.15 4.35 17.00
C LEU A 321 8.36 4.64 18.29
N ILE A 322 7.07 4.95 18.14
CA ILE A 322 6.15 5.21 19.26
C ILE A 322 5.35 3.96 19.59
N TRP A 323 4.79 3.31 18.59
CA TRP A 323 4.13 2.02 18.71
C TRP A 323 4.19 1.25 17.38
N ALA A 324 3.97 -0.04 17.45
CA ALA A 324 3.83 -0.91 16.28
C ALA A 324 2.64 -1.85 16.48
N TYR A 325 2.01 -2.26 15.38
CA TYR A 325 0.98 -3.28 15.34
C TYR A 325 1.32 -4.32 14.28
N ASN A 326 1.65 -5.54 14.69
CA ASN A 326 1.99 -6.61 13.76
C ASN A 326 0.71 -7.26 13.23
N VAL A 327 0.36 -6.92 11.98
CA VAL A 327 -0.89 -7.33 11.33
C VAL A 327 -0.87 -8.82 10.99
N THR A 328 0.26 -9.32 10.50
CA THR A 328 0.45 -10.72 10.11
C THR A 328 1.79 -11.25 10.65
N PRO A 329 1.85 -11.56 11.98
CA PRO A 329 3.06 -12.13 12.59
C PRO A 329 3.56 -13.36 11.85
N GLN A 330 4.88 -13.42 11.59
CA GLN A 330 5.53 -14.51 10.85
C GLN A 330 4.93 -14.75 9.46
N ASP A 331 4.54 -13.67 8.75
CA ASP A 331 3.97 -13.78 7.42
C ASP A 331 4.72 -14.80 6.55
N GLN A 332 3.97 -15.73 5.95
CA GLN A 332 4.46 -16.85 5.13
C GLN A 332 3.82 -16.85 3.75
N TRP A 333 2.92 -15.91 3.48
CA TRP A 333 1.96 -15.92 2.38
C TRP A 333 2.04 -14.69 1.48
N ASP A 334 3.04 -13.83 1.70
CA ASP A 334 3.18 -12.55 1.01
C ASP A 334 2.04 -11.57 1.33
N LEU A 335 1.71 -11.47 2.61
CA LEU A 335 0.67 -10.57 3.10
C LEU A 335 1.26 -9.22 3.55
N ASP A 336 1.99 -8.59 2.64
CA ASP A 336 2.52 -7.22 2.79
C ASP A 336 1.47 -6.22 3.28
N GLU A 337 1.93 -5.12 3.88
CA GLU A 337 1.06 -4.02 4.27
C GLU A 337 1.45 -2.67 3.60
N PRO A 338 1.57 -2.58 2.25
CA PRO A 338 2.05 -1.37 1.58
C PRO A 338 1.01 -0.25 1.50
N ASN A 339 -0.24 -0.55 1.80
CA ASN A 339 -1.37 0.35 1.57
C ASN A 339 -1.28 1.60 2.44
N ILE A 340 -2.02 2.62 2.01
CA ILE A 340 -2.23 3.83 2.80
C ILE A 340 -3.00 3.51 4.09
N ASN A 341 -2.73 4.26 5.14
CA ASN A 341 -3.41 4.18 6.43
C ASN A 341 -4.30 5.42 6.63
N PRO A 342 -5.56 5.46 6.19
CA PRO A 342 -6.42 6.62 6.39
C PRO A 342 -6.61 6.94 7.87
N LEU A 343 -6.36 8.20 8.24
CA LEU A 343 -6.49 8.72 9.61
C LEU A 343 -7.86 9.38 9.74
N VAL A 344 -8.74 8.79 10.54
CA VAL A 344 -10.15 9.19 10.63
C VAL A 344 -10.52 9.41 12.09
N ASP A 345 -11.27 10.48 12.38
CA ASP A 345 -11.90 10.64 13.70
C ASP A 345 -13.27 9.97 13.68
N LEU A 346 -13.41 8.91 14.46
CA LEU A 346 -14.62 8.09 14.52
C LEU A 346 -15.31 8.21 15.88
N GLU A 347 -16.64 8.15 15.87
CA GLU A 347 -17.43 7.97 17.08
C GLU A 347 -17.88 6.52 17.19
N ILE A 348 -17.32 5.79 18.15
CA ILE A 348 -17.62 4.38 18.41
C ILE A 348 -18.26 4.29 19.80
N ASN A 349 -19.49 3.76 19.90
CA ASN A 349 -20.24 3.64 21.16
C ASN A 349 -20.37 4.98 21.93
N GLY A 350 -20.50 6.11 21.23
CA GLY A 350 -20.63 7.44 21.81
C GLY A 350 -19.30 8.07 22.28
N VAL A 351 -18.17 7.44 22.01
CA VAL A 351 -16.82 7.94 22.32
C VAL A 351 -16.10 8.33 21.04
N LYS A 352 -15.52 9.52 21.00
CA LYS A 352 -14.69 9.97 19.88
C LYS A 352 -13.28 9.39 19.99
N HIS A 353 -12.81 8.80 18.91
CA HIS A 353 -11.50 8.19 18.79
C HIS A 353 -10.73 8.79 17.62
N LYS A 354 -9.43 9.01 17.81
CA LYS A 354 -8.49 9.23 16.72
C LYS A 354 -8.13 7.88 16.13
N ALA A 355 -8.80 7.49 15.05
CA ALA A 355 -8.64 6.16 14.45
C ALA A 355 -7.70 6.16 13.25
N LEU A 356 -7.07 5.02 13.03
CA LEU A 356 -6.44 4.58 11.80
C LEU A 356 -7.28 3.40 11.28
N VAL A 357 -7.76 3.48 10.03
CA VAL A 357 -8.58 2.43 9.42
C VAL A 357 -7.77 1.67 8.37
N ARG A 358 -7.95 0.35 8.30
CA ARG A 358 -7.13 -0.50 7.46
C ARG A 358 -7.88 -1.72 6.95
N ALA A 359 -8.07 -1.82 5.63
CA ALA A 359 -8.36 -3.08 4.97
C ALA A 359 -7.03 -3.78 4.66
N ALA A 360 -6.67 -4.82 5.40
CA ALA A 360 -5.36 -5.45 5.34
C ALA A 360 -5.28 -6.55 4.27
N ARG A 361 -4.08 -6.86 3.80
CA ARG A 361 -3.87 -7.91 2.80
C ARG A 361 -4.23 -9.31 3.30
N ASN A 362 -4.24 -9.53 4.61
CA ASN A 362 -4.68 -10.80 5.22
C ASN A 362 -6.21 -11.02 5.20
N GLY A 363 -6.98 -10.07 4.64
CA GLY A 363 -8.42 -10.18 4.48
C GLY A 363 -9.25 -9.67 5.65
N TYR A 364 -8.61 -9.15 6.71
CA TYR A 364 -9.28 -8.52 7.85
C TYR A 364 -9.25 -7.00 7.75
N PHE A 365 -10.33 -6.38 8.22
CA PHE A 365 -10.45 -4.93 8.39
C PHE A 365 -10.15 -4.58 9.85
N TYR A 366 -9.26 -3.61 10.05
CA TYR A 366 -8.80 -3.14 11.36
C TYR A 366 -9.18 -1.69 11.58
N VAL A 367 -9.55 -1.35 12.81
CA VAL A 367 -9.73 0.02 13.29
C VAL A 367 -8.88 0.18 14.55
N LEU A 368 -7.80 0.92 14.44
CA LEU A 368 -6.83 1.12 15.51
C LEU A 368 -6.94 2.53 16.08
N ASP A 369 -6.74 2.68 17.37
CA ASP A 369 -6.41 3.99 17.95
C ASP A 369 -5.04 4.42 17.43
N ARG A 370 -5.00 5.51 16.65
CA ARG A 370 -3.75 5.95 16.03
C ARG A 370 -2.74 6.53 17.02
N THR A 371 -3.15 6.74 18.29
CA THR A 371 -2.24 7.20 19.36
C THR A 371 -1.49 6.07 20.05
N THR A 372 -2.08 4.85 20.08
CA THR A 372 -1.58 3.71 20.86
C THR A 372 -1.38 2.43 20.08
N GLY A 373 -2.02 2.28 18.92
CA GLY A 373 -2.09 1.03 18.16
C GLY A 373 -3.10 0.02 18.72
N GLU A 374 -3.95 0.40 19.68
CA GLU A 374 -4.99 -0.46 20.24
C GLU A 374 -6.16 -0.67 19.25
N LEU A 375 -6.74 -1.88 19.22
CA LEU A 375 -7.97 -2.18 18.47
C LEU A 375 -9.18 -1.49 19.11
N LEU A 376 -9.85 -0.63 18.36
CA LEU A 376 -11.04 0.10 18.82
C LEU A 376 -12.33 -0.73 18.72
N ASN A 377 -12.37 -1.69 17.83
CA ASN A 377 -13.47 -2.64 17.66
C ASN A 377 -12.94 -4.03 17.33
N ASP A 378 -13.84 -5.00 17.11
CA ASP A 378 -13.45 -6.33 16.65
C ASP A 378 -13.09 -6.27 15.16
N PRO A 379 -11.87 -6.65 14.74
CA PRO A 379 -11.56 -6.80 13.32
C PRO A 379 -12.45 -7.85 12.67
N TRP A 380 -12.85 -7.61 11.42
CA TRP A 380 -13.75 -8.51 10.69
C TRP A 380 -13.20 -8.86 9.30
N PRO A 381 -13.49 -10.06 8.78
CA PRO A 381 -13.10 -10.42 7.42
C PRO A 381 -13.97 -9.67 6.41
N PHE A 382 -13.34 -9.00 5.44
CA PHE A 382 -14.04 -8.32 4.33
C PHE A 382 -14.02 -9.13 3.03
N VAL A 383 -13.24 -10.22 2.99
CA VAL A 383 -13.21 -11.25 1.94
C VAL A 383 -13.23 -12.63 2.58
N HIS A 384 -13.45 -13.68 1.79
CA HIS A 384 -13.16 -15.03 2.27
C HIS A 384 -11.66 -15.19 2.56
N GLN A 385 -11.36 -15.72 3.71
CA GLN A 385 -9.99 -16.06 4.10
C GLN A 385 -10.00 -17.30 5.01
N ASN A 386 -8.98 -18.12 4.94
CA ASN A 386 -8.84 -19.34 5.72
C ASN A 386 -7.60 -19.36 6.64
N ILE A 387 -6.77 -18.33 6.57
CA ILE A 387 -5.50 -18.24 7.32
C ILE A 387 -5.77 -17.92 8.80
N ILE A 388 -6.73 -17.05 9.08
CA ILE A 388 -6.98 -16.48 10.41
C ILE A 388 -8.41 -16.85 10.85
N LYS A 389 -8.54 -17.47 12.02
CA LYS A 389 -9.84 -17.81 12.63
C LYS A 389 -10.50 -16.62 13.35
N GLY A 390 -9.74 -15.60 13.65
CA GLY A 390 -10.13 -14.37 14.34
C GLY A 390 -8.94 -13.64 14.92
N ILE A 391 -9.16 -12.48 15.52
CA ILE A 391 -8.13 -11.70 16.22
C ILE A 391 -8.37 -11.79 17.73
N ASP A 392 -7.37 -12.24 18.48
CA ASP A 392 -7.42 -12.25 19.95
C ASP A 392 -7.22 -10.82 20.48
N LYS A 393 -8.27 -10.19 20.95
CA LYS A 393 -8.25 -8.81 21.44
C LYS A 393 -7.25 -8.56 22.58
N ALA A 394 -7.03 -9.57 23.43
CA ALA A 394 -6.13 -9.42 24.58
C ALA A 394 -4.67 -9.26 24.15
N THR A 395 -4.33 -9.79 22.99
CA THR A 395 -2.97 -9.77 22.46
C THR A 395 -2.84 -8.97 21.17
N GLY A 396 -3.95 -8.54 20.56
CA GLY A 396 -3.98 -7.92 19.24
C GLY A 396 -3.57 -8.85 18.10
N SER A 397 -3.46 -10.14 18.34
CA SER A 397 -2.82 -11.08 17.43
C SER A 397 -3.81 -11.95 16.67
N PRO A 398 -3.50 -12.29 15.41
CA PRO A 398 -4.24 -13.33 14.69
C PRO A 398 -4.20 -14.66 15.42
N MET A 399 -5.35 -15.34 15.44
CA MET A 399 -5.50 -16.75 15.80
C MET A 399 -5.45 -17.56 14.49
N TYR A 400 -4.28 -18.10 14.16
CA TYR A 400 -4.08 -18.77 12.90
C TYR A 400 -4.81 -20.11 12.80
N ASN A 401 -5.22 -20.45 11.60
CA ASN A 401 -5.61 -21.79 11.26
C ASN A 401 -4.36 -22.65 11.06
N ILE A 402 -4.20 -23.68 11.88
CA ILE A 402 -3.00 -24.53 11.85
C ILE A 402 -2.78 -25.21 10.48
N ASP A 403 -3.87 -25.49 9.76
CA ASP A 403 -3.81 -26.16 8.46
C ASP A 403 -3.23 -25.30 7.34
N THR A 404 -3.21 -23.98 7.52
CA THR A 404 -2.59 -23.01 6.59
C THR A 404 -1.16 -22.66 6.95
N MET A 405 -0.65 -23.11 8.10
CA MET A 405 0.76 -22.93 8.47
C MET A 405 1.64 -23.83 7.60
N LEU A 406 2.69 -23.24 7.06
CA LEU A 406 3.55 -23.88 6.06
C LEU A 406 4.84 -24.40 6.68
N PHE A 407 5.29 -25.55 6.18
CA PHE A 407 6.50 -26.25 6.60
C PHE A 407 7.22 -26.77 5.36
N THR A 408 8.53 -26.88 5.44
CA THR A 408 9.36 -27.37 4.34
C THR A 408 9.18 -28.88 4.13
N ASN A 409 8.90 -29.63 5.20
CA ASN A 409 8.69 -31.07 5.09
C ASN A 409 7.39 -31.55 5.76
N ALA A 410 6.88 -32.67 5.29
CA ALA A 410 5.62 -33.25 5.74
C ALA A 410 5.65 -33.75 7.18
N GLU A 411 6.81 -34.27 7.65
CA GLU A 411 6.96 -34.81 9.01
C GLU A 411 6.78 -33.69 10.05
N ASP A 412 7.40 -32.53 9.83
CA ASP A 412 7.27 -31.39 10.72
C ASP A 412 5.83 -30.85 10.72
N ARG A 413 5.18 -30.77 9.57
CA ARG A 413 3.79 -30.37 9.49
C ARG A 413 2.87 -31.33 10.26
N LEU A 414 3.08 -32.64 10.16
CA LEU A 414 2.27 -33.64 10.85
C LEU A 414 2.38 -33.59 12.37
N LYS A 415 3.42 -32.99 12.95
CA LYS A 415 3.51 -32.75 14.40
C LYS A 415 2.41 -31.82 14.90
N TYR A 416 1.97 -30.87 14.08
CA TYR A 416 1.04 -29.80 14.44
C TYR A 416 -0.33 -29.95 13.78
N THR A 417 -0.37 -30.40 12.53
CA THR A 417 -1.60 -30.64 11.78
C THR A 417 -2.01 -32.11 11.99
N GLN A 418 -2.74 -32.41 13.05
CA GLN A 418 -3.31 -33.75 13.17
C GLN A 418 -4.40 -33.95 12.12
N ALA A 419 -4.29 -35.05 11.39
CA ALA A 419 -5.26 -35.47 10.38
C ALA A 419 -6.69 -35.41 10.93
N GLY A 420 -7.46 -34.42 10.55
CA GLY A 420 -8.83 -34.22 10.99
C GLY A 420 -9.27 -32.76 11.13
N ALA A 421 -8.36 -31.80 11.06
CA ALA A 421 -8.65 -30.40 11.29
C ALA A 421 -9.09 -29.60 10.05
N LEU A 422 -9.05 -30.16 8.84
CA LEU A 422 -9.74 -29.57 7.68
C LEU A 422 -11.22 -29.58 7.98
N THR A 423 -11.87 -28.42 7.87
CA THR A 423 -13.32 -28.40 7.93
C THR A 423 -13.89 -29.30 6.83
N GLU A 424 -15.08 -29.85 6.98
CA GLU A 424 -15.73 -30.63 5.90
C GLU A 424 -15.84 -29.81 4.60
N LYS A 425 -15.88 -28.48 4.71
CA LYS A 425 -15.88 -27.54 3.60
C LYS A 425 -14.48 -27.45 2.93
N ASP A 426 -13.41 -27.38 3.70
CA ASP A 426 -12.03 -27.37 3.18
C ASP A 426 -11.69 -28.72 2.53
N LYS A 427 -12.18 -29.83 3.08
CA LYS A 427 -12.11 -31.17 2.47
C LYS A 427 -12.89 -31.26 1.17
N ALA A 428 -14.07 -30.64 1.10
CA ALA A 428 -14.87 -30.59 -0.12
C ALA A 428 -14.17 -29.77 -1.22
N ILE A 429 -13.57 -28.64 -0.88
CA ILE A 429 -12.78 -27.82 -1.81
C ILE A 429 -11.56 -28.60 -2.32
N ALA A 430 -10.81 -29.25 -1.43
CA ALA A 430 -9.64 -30.05 -1.81
C ALA A 430 -10.02 -31.30 -2.66
N ALA A 431 -11.17 -31.94 -2.37
CA ALA A 431 -11.66 -33.05 -3.15
C ALA A 431 -12.14 -32.62 -4.54
N GLU A 432 -12.76 -31.46 -4.65
CA GLU A 432 -13.22 -30.88 -5.91
C GLU A 432 -12.05 -30.38 -6.75
N GLU A 433 -10.95 -29.88 -6.14
CA GLU A 433 -9.68 -29.59 -6.81
C GLU A 433 -9.06 -30.87 -7.40
N ALA A 434 -9.01 -31.96 -6.65
CA ALA A 434 -8.51 -33.23 -7.11
C ALA A 434 -9.32 -33.81 -8.28
N GLU A 435 -10.64 -33.59 -8.30
CA GLU A 435 -11.54 -34.00 -9.38
C GLU A 435 -11.37 -33.13 -10.65
N LEU A 436 -11.09 -31.82 -10.47
CA LEU A 436 -10.95 -30.86 -11.58
C LEU A 436 -9.58 -30.96 -12.30
N TYR A 437 -8.52 -31.29 -11.59
CA TYR A 437 -7.14 -31.19 -12.09
C TYR A 437 -6.46 -32.53 -12.33
N GLY A 438 -7.11 -33.66 -12.03
CA GLY A 438 -6.62 -34.99 -12.35
C GLY A 438 -5.25 -35.34 -11.71
N GLU A 439 -4.67 -36.46 -12.11
CA GLU A 439 -3.38 -37.01 -11.64
C GLU A 439 -2.14 -36.16 -11.99
N ASP A 440 -2.31 -34.99 -12.63
CA ASP A 440 -1.24 -34.02 -12.93
C ASP A 440 -0.90 -33.06 -11.77
N ALA A 441 -1.47 -33.23 -10.58
CA ALA A 441 -0.88 -32.72 -9.36
C ALA A 441 0.47 -33.44 -9.17
N GLY A 442 1.52 -32.88 -9.78
CA GLY A 442 2.85 -33.48 -9.80
C GLY A 442 3.30 -33.94 -8.43
N ASP A 443 4.19 -34.95 -8.36
CA ASP A 443 4.76 -35.64 -7.20
C ASP A 443 5.14 -34.76 -5.98
N ALA A 444 4.21 -33.95 -5.47
CA ALA A 444 4.37 -33.25 -4.23
C ALA A 444 4.27 -34.26 -3.08
N PRO A 445 5.19 -34.27 -2.13
CA PRO A 445 5.04 -35.11 -0.96
C PRO A 445 3.72 -34.74 -0.28
N SER A 446 2.75 -35.65 -0.27
CA SER A 446 1.45 -35.46 0.39
C SER A 446 1.69 -34.97 1.83
N GLY A 447 1.19 -33.78 2.16
CA GLY A 447 1.27 -33.22 3.50
C GLY A 447 2.10 -31.95 3.66
N THR A 448 2.71 -31.37 2.60
CA THR A 448 3.42 -30.08 2.68
C THR A 448 2.61 -28.90 2.09
N GLU A 449 1.60 -29.19 1.29
CA GLU A 449 0.74 -28.18 0.67
C GLU A 449 -0.37 -27.69 1.60
N ALA A 450 -0.73 -26.42 1.43
CA ALA A 450 -1.92 -25.83 2.01
C ALA A 450 -2.63 -24.94 0.99
N VAL A 451 -3.95 -25.03 0.96
CA VAL A 451 -4.77 -24.07 0.23
C VAL A 451 -4.81 -22.77 1.00
N ILE A 452 -4.45 -21.68 0.37
CA ILE A 452 -4.33 -20.35 0.96
C ILE A 452 -5.35 -19.41 0.32
N CYS A 453 -6.24 -18.85 1.16
CA CYS A 453 -7.17 -17.79 0.83
C CYS A 453 -7.00 -16.63 1.83
N PRO A 454 -6.81 -15.40 1.42
CA PRO A 454 -6.55 -14.96 0.04
C PRO A 454 -5.14 -15.34 -0.40
N THR A 455 -5.01 -15.79 -1.65
CA THR A 455 -3.69 -16.06 -2.23
C THR A 455 -3.02 -14.76 -2.64
N ILE A 456 -1.80 -14.54 -2.20
CA ILE A 456 -0.97 -13.32 -2.37
C ILE A 456 -1.57 -12.12 -1.62
N ALA A 457 -2.88 -11.89 -1.60
CA ALA A 457 -3.52 -10.85 -0.79
C ALA A 457 -5.02 -10.71 -1.07
N ALA A 458 -5.77 -10.19 -0.10
CA ALA A 458 -7.15 -9.72 -0.28
C ALA A 458 -7.21 -8.41 -1.09
N ARG A 459 -6.12 -7.69 -1.20
CA ARG A 459 -5.94 -6.44 -1.94
C ARG A 459 -4.46 -6.19 -2.21
N ASN A 460 -4.12 -5.17 -3.00
CA ASN A 460 -2.74 -4.80 -3.25
C ASN A 460 -2.47 -3.33 -2.84
N TRP A 461 -1.52 -2.65 -3.47
CA TRP A 461 -1.01 -1.31 -3.12
C TRP A 461 -1.96 -0.16 -3.49
N GLU A 462 -2.94 -0.38 -4.34
CA GLU A 462 -3.85 0.65 -4.85
C GLU A 462 -4.50 1.43 -3.71
N ASN A 463 -4.64 2.74 -3.88
CA ASN A 463 -5.15 3.62 -2.85
C ASN A 463 -6.65 3.42 -2.60
N ASP A 464 -6.99 3.29 -1.33
CA ASP A 464 -8.36 3.44 -0.85
C ASP A 464 -8.79 4.90 -0.88
N ALA A 465 -10.10 5.12 -0.76
CA ALA A 465 -10.62 6.43 -0.45
C ALA A 465 -11.55 6.38 0.77
N TYR A 466 -11.43 7.37 1.65
CA TYR A 466 -12.38 7.60 2.73
C TYR A 466 -13.19 8.86 2.44
N SER A 467 -14.51 8.78 2.52
CA SER A 467 -15.37 9.94 2.36
C SER A 467 -15.99 10.36 3.70
N PRO A 468 -15.71 11.58 4.18
CA PRO A 468 -16.33 12.08 5.41
C PRO A 468 -17.84 12.34 5.27
N SER A 469 -18.36 12.49 4.04
CA SER A 469 -19.79 12.69 3.80
C SER A 469 -20.60 11.41 3.97
N THR A 470 -20.02 10.26 3.67
CA THR A 470 -20.68 8.95 3.82
C THR A 470 -20.21 8.18 5.05
N GLY A 471 -19.04 8.51 5.61
CA GLY A 471 -18.39 7.77 6.69
C GLY A 471 -17.80 6.42 6.23
N LEU A 472 -17.69 6.16 4.93
CA LEU A 472 -17.29 4.87 4.38
C LEU A 472 -15.85 4.89 3.86
N LEU A 473 -15.17 3.75 4.02
CA LEU A 473 -13.93 3.43 3.32
C LEU A 473 -14.25 2.61 2.07
N TYR A 474 -13.81 3.10 0.93
CA TYR A 474 -13.92 2.41 -0.35
C TYR A 474 -12.62 1.71 -0.67
N THR A 475 -12.69 0.41 -0.96
CA THR A 475 -11.51 -0.42 -1.20
C THR A 475 -11.74 -1.40 -2.35
N SER A 476 -10.73 -1.58 -3.18
CA SER A 476 -10.70 -2.63 -4.19
C SER A 476 -10.18 -3.91 -3.58
N VAL A 477 -10.92 -5.00 -3.71
CA VAL A 477 -10.59 -6.29 -3.11
C VAL A 477 -10.55 -7.39 -4.14
N GLN A 478 -9.78 -8.45 -3.87
CA GLN A 478 -9.68 -9.61 -4.75
C GLN A 478 -9.99 -10.90 -4.01
N PHE A 479 -10.69 -11.78 -4.70
CA PHE A 479 -11.02 -13.13 -4.25
C PHE A 479 -10.12 -14.12 -4.97
N GLY A 480 -9.35 -14.88 -4.24
CA GLY A 480 -8.50 -15.86 -4.88
C GLY A 480 -7.94 -16.83 -3.87
N CYS A 481 -7.95 -18.09 -4.22
CA CYS A 481 -7.34 -19.17 -3.47
C CYS A 481 -6.35 -19.91 -4.37
N ARG A 482 -5.31 -20.45 -3.78
CA ARG A 482 -4.35 -21.30 -4.48
C ARG A 482 -3.58 -22.15 -3.50
N SER A 483 -3.18 -23.34 -3.93
CA SER A 483 -2.29 -24.19 -3.14
C SER A 483 -0.85 -23.66 -3.13
N MET A 484 -0.19 -23.78 -1.98
CA MET A 484 1.18 -23.32 -1.77
C MET A 484 1.96 -24.34 -0.92
N ARG A 485 3.23 -24.55 -1.26
CA ARG A 485 4.16 -25.34 -0.45
C ARG A 485 5.48 -24.61 -0.26
N MET A 486 6.17 -24.89 0.85
CA MET A 486 7.53 -24.42 1.07
C MET A 486 8.55 -25.36 0.43
N THR A 487 9.64 -24.79 -0.06
CA THR A 487 10.74 -25.54 -0.66
C THR A 487 12.03 -25.27 0.10
N GLU A 488 12.92 -26.27 0.12
CA GLU A 488 14.27 -26.13 0.64
C GLU A 488 15.19 -25.56 -0.43
N GLY A 489 16.12 -24.70 -0.05
CA GLY A 489 17.10 -24.14 -0.96
C GLY A 489 18.25 -23.47 -0.22
N GLN A 490 19.25 -23.03 -0.94
CA GLN A 490 20.33 -22.25 -0.36
C GLN A 490 19.88 -20.79 -0.17
N TYR A 491 19.85 -20.37 1.08
CA TYR A 491 19.65 -18.95 1.42
C TYR A 491 20.99 -18.22 1.29
N VAL A 492 21.27 -17.73 0.10
CA VAL A 492 22.50 -16.96 -0.19
C VAL A 492 22.13 -15.52 -0.41
N TYR A 493 22.70 -14.63 0.38
CA TYR A 493 22.44 -13.20 0.31
C TYR A 493 23.52 -12.44 -0.49
N PRO A 494 23.17 -11.44 -1.32
CA PRO A 494 21.81 -11.13 -1.76
C PRO A 494 21.24 -12.25 -2.63
N MET A 495 19.94 -12.49 -2.48
CA MET A 495 19.29 -13.58 -3.20
C MET A 495 19.15 -13.26 -4.68
N THR A 496 19.33 -14.27 -5.52
CA THR A 496 18.99 -14.18 -6.94
C THR A 496 17.47 -14.27 -7.13
N ALA A 497 16.97 -13.81 -8.27
CA ALA A 497 15.56 -13.88 -8.61
C ALA A 497 14.95 -15.28 -8.52
N GLU A 498 15.76 -16.34 -8.66
CA GLU A 498 15.32 -17.74 -8.60
C GLU A 498 15.32 -18.32 -7.18
N GLY A 499 16.15 -17.77 -6.27
CA GLY A 499 16.35 -18.35 -4.92
C GLY A 499 15.57 -17.68 -3.80
N TYR A 500 15.00 -16.50 -4.00
CA TYR A 500 14.45 -15.69 -2.91
C TYR A 500 13.14 -16.20 -2.32
N LYS A 501 12.35 -16.92 -3.09
CA LYS A 501 10.99 -17.30 -2.67
C LYS A 501 11.00 -18.44 -1.67
N LEU A 502 11.75 -19.51 -1.95
CA LEU A 502 11.78 -20.77 -1.17
C LEU A 502 10.37 -21.35 -0.97
N PHE A 503 9.53 -21.20 -1.99
CA PHE A 503 8.17 -21.72 -2.05
C PHE A 503 7.75 -21.97 -3.49
N GLU A 504 6.69 -22.74 -3.67
CA GLU A 504 6.05 -22.98 -4.95
C GLU A 504 4.54 -22.79 -4.83
N TRP A 505 3.95 -22.19 -5.84
CA TRP A 505 2.52 -22.27 -6.08
C TRP A 505 2.23 -23.58 -6.80
N THR A 506 1.35 -24.37 -6.22
CA THR A 506 0.87 -25.62 -6.80
C THR A 506 -0.61 -25.47 -7.18
N GLY A 507 -1.04 -26.15 -8.21
CA GLY A 507 -2.40 -26.02 -8.73
C GLY A 507 -2.73 -24.66 -9.35
N GLU A 508 -3.92 -24.55 -9.89
CA GLU A 508 -4.44 -23.31 -10.49
C GLU A 508 -5.11 -22.42 -9.46
N LYS A 509 -5.15 -21.11 -9.75
CA LYS A 509 -5.88 -20.14 -8.94
C LYS A 509 -7.37 -20.30 -9.18
N PHE A 510 -8.17 -20.38 -8.11
CA PHE A 510 -9.63 -20.40 -8.14
C PHE A 510 -10.21 -19.27 -7.30
N TRP A 511 -11.50 -18.98 -7.46
CA TRP A 511 -12.16 -17.86 -6.78
C TRP A 511 -13.35 -18.35 -5.96
N VAL A 512 -13.49 -17.78 -4.78
CA VAL A 512 -14.58 -18.05 -3.86
C VAL A 512 -15.19 -16.74 -3.40
N ASP A 513 -16.51 -16.73 -3.24
CA ASP A 513 -17.22 -15.59 -2.67
C ASP A 513 -16.92 -15.43 -1.16
N ARG A 514 -17.49 -14.42 -0.55
CA ARG A 514 -17.30 -14.14 0.89
C ARG A 514 -17.70 -15.31 1.80
N ASP A 515 -18.66 -16.12 1.38
CA ASP A 515 -19.15 -17.30 2.11
C ASP A 515 -18.32 -18.56 1.80
N GLY A 516 -17.34 -18.45 0.92
CA GLY A 516 -16.45 -19.53 0.49
C GLY A 516 -17.09 -20.46 -0.55
N ASN A 517 -18.09 -20.00 -1.32
CA ASN A 517 -18.61 -20.75 -2.45
C ASN A 517 -17.85 -20.38 -3.73
N LYS A 518 -17.64 -21.34 -4.64
CA LYS A 518 -17.05 -21.06 -5.96
C LYS A 518 -17.81 -19.97 -6.68
N THR A 519 -17.09 -19.07 -7.34
CA THR A 519 -17.66 -17.94 -8.05
C THR A 519 -16.79 -17.55 -9.24
N ASP A 520 -17.41 -16.93 -10.24
CA ASP A 520 -16.69 -16.27 -11.35
C ASP A 520 -16.23 -14.84 -10.99
N VAL A 521 -16.67 -14.31 -9.85
CA VAL A 521 -16.26 -12.99 -9.35
C VAL A 521 -14.81 -13.06 -8.87
N LYS A 522 -13.95 -12.26 -9.48
CA LYS A 522 -12.51 -12.21 -9.17
C LYS A 522 -12.15 -11.08 -8.23
N ASN A 523 -12.83 -9.97 -8.38
CA ASN A 523 -12.60 -8.75 -7.60
C ASN A 523 -13.92 -8.07 -7.25
N GLN A 524 -13.89 -7.22 -6.22
CA GLN A 524 -14.99 -6.30 -5.89
C GLN A 524 -14.43 -4.92 -5.57
N LEU A 525 -15.22 -3.90 -5.90
CA LEU A 525 -15.16 -2.61 -5.23
C LEU A 525 -16.14 -2.65 -4.07
N GLN A 526 -15.66 -2.40 -2.85
CA GLN A 526 -16.47 -2.45 -1.64
C GLN A 526 -16.52 -1.08 -0.95
N ALA A 527 -17.68 -0.76 -0.38
CA ALA A 527 -17.87 0.33 0.57
C ALA A 527 -18.04 -0.25 1.97
N ASN A 528 -17.09 0.02 2.86
CA ASN A 528 -17.02 -0.55 4.19
C ASN A 528 -17.23 0.52 5.25
N ASP A 529 -18.11 0.27 6.21
CA ASP A 529 -18.33 1.14 7.36
C ASP A 529 -17.39 0.73 8.51
N PRO A 530 -16.39 1.57 8.85
CA PRO A 530 -15.42 1.25 9.88
C PRO A 530 -16.00 1.21 11.29
N VAL A 531 -17.15 1.81 11.52
CA VAL A 531 -17.80 1.83 12.85
C VAL A 531 -18.60 0.56 13.06
N THR A 532 -19.41 0.16 12.08
CA THR A 532 -20.33 -0.99 12.21
C THR A 532 -19.70 -2.32 11.78
N GLY A 533 -18.56 -2.30 11.10
CA GLY A 533 -17.90 -3.48 10.58
C GLY A 533 -18.68 -4.16 9.45
N LYS A 534 -19.35 -3.38 8.60
CA LYS A 534 -20.19 -3.91 7.53
C LYS A 534 -19.77 -3.38 6.16
N THR A 535 -19.79 -4.24 5.17
CA THR A 535 -19.84 -3.83 3.77
C THR A 535 -21.26 -3.35 3.47
N VAL A 536 -21.37 -2.07 3.10
CA VAL A 536 -22.66 -1.40 2.82
C VAL A 536 -23.15 -1.73 1.44
N TRP A 537 -22.24 -1.72 0.46
CA TRP A 537 -22.49 -2.16 -0.92
C TRP A 537 -21.18 -2.67 -1.55
N SER A 538 -21.31 -3.45 -2.63
CA SER A 538 -20.19 -3.90 -3.46
C SER A 538 -20.57 -3.98 -4.93
N ILE A 539 -19.55 -3.86 -5.80
CA ILE A 539 -19.66 -4.08 -7.24
C ILE A 539 -18.75 -5.23 -7.62
N ASP A 540 -19.31 -6.24 -8.28
CA ASP A 540 -18.61 -7.45 -8.69
C ASP A 540 -17.90 -7.26 -10.04
N TYR A 541 -16.67 -7.76 -10.14
CA TYR A 541 -15.90 -7.83 -11.37
C TYR A 541 -15.53 -9.29 -11.65
N VAL A 542 -15.90 -9.78 -12.85
CA VAL A 542 -15.54 -11.13 -13.33
C VAL A 542 -14.13 -11.17 -13.95
N GLN A 543 -13.52 -10.01 -14.14
CA GLN A 543 -12.15 -9.89 -14.59
C GLN A 543 -11.28 -9.32 -13.47
N PRO A 544 -9.96 -9.62 -13.46
CA PRO A 544 -9.06 -9.01 -12.49
C PRO A 544 -9.10 -7.49 -12.59
N SER A 545 -9.34 -6.85 -11.44
CA SER A 545 -9.33 -5.40 -11.30
C SER A 545 -8.55 -5.03 -10.04
N GLN A 546 -7.82 -3.91 -10.08
CA GLN A 546 -7.13 -3.34 -8.94
C GLN A 546 -7.32 -1.83 -9.05
N ASP A 547 -8.40 -1.35 -8.47
CA ASP A 547 -8.93 -0.03 -8.75
C ASP A 547 -8.46 0.97 -7.70
N PRO A 548 -7.54 1.90 -8.02
CA PRO A 548 -7.30 3.05 -7.18
C PRO A 548 -8.52 3.98 -7.20
N ILE A 549 -8.85 4.55 -6.05
CA ILE A 549 -10.11 5.25 -5.83
C ILE A 549 -9.83 6.68 -5.38
N MET A 550 -10.58 7.64 -5.92
CA MET A 550 -10.69 9.00 -5.39
C MET A 550 -12.15 9.31 -5.09
N ALA A 551 -12.43 9.80 -3.89
CA ALA A 551 -13.76 10.25 -3.48
C ALA A 551 -13.89 11.79 -3.55
N THR A 552 -15.11 12.28 -3.72
CA THR A 552 -15.40 13.73 -3.80
C THR A 552 -16.49 14.16 -2.82
N ALA A 553 -16.56 15.44 -2.52
CA ALA A 553 -17.58 16.03 -1.67
C ALA A 553 -19.01 15.95 -2.26
N THR A 554 -19.12 15.64 -3.54
CA THR A 554 -20.40 15.48 -4.27
C THR A 554 -20.88 14.03 -4.33
N ASP A 555 -20.35 13.16 -3.45
CA ASP A 555 -20.67 11.75 -3.37
C ASP A 555 -20.39 10.96 -4.67
N ILE A 556 -19.33 11.33 -5.38
CA ILE A 556 -18.83 10.60 -6.54
C ILE A 556 -17.50 9.93 -6.18
N LEU A 557 -17.37 8.67 -6.55
CA LEU A 557 -16.08 7.99 -6.62
C LEU A 557 -15.61 7.99 -8.07
N PHE A 558 -14.38 8.42 -8.32
CA PHE A 558 -13.69 8.18 -9.57
C PHE A 558 -12.79 6.97 -9.40
N VAL A 559 -13.00 5.96 -10.25
CA VAL A 559 -12.37 4.64 -10.11
C VAL A 559 -11.82 4.21 -11.46
N GLY A 560 -10.58 3.77 -11.46
CA GLY A 560 -9.93 3.21 -12.63
C GLY A 560 -9.94 1.68 -12.62
N GLY A 561 -9.45 1.09 -13.67
CA GLY A 561 -8.89 -0.24 -13.65
C GLY A 561 -9.82 -1.44 -13.80
N ASP A 562 -10.24 -1.74 -14.99
CA ASP A 562 -10.56 -3.12 -15.36
C ASP A 562 -9.75 -3.52 -16.60
N ASP A 563 -9.78 -4.80 -16.98
CA ASP A 563 -9.10 -5.33 -18.16
C ASP A 563 -9.61 -4.72 -19.48
N LYS A 564 -10.74 -4.02 -19.46
CA LYS A 564 -11.33 -3.30 -20.58
C LYS A 564 -10.90 -1.85 -20.67
N GLY A 565 -10.10 -1.38 -19.69
CA GLY A 565 -9.65 0.00 -19.59
C GLY A 565 -10.80 0.99 -19.36
N ALA A 566 -11.74 0.64 -18.48
CA ALA A 566 -12.84 1.51 -18.12
C ALA A 566 -12.45 2.43 -16.95
N PHE A 567 -12.64 3.73 -17.14
CA PHE A 567 -12.58 4.74 -16.09
C PHE A 567 -14.01 5.16 -15.75
N ARG A 568 -14.39 5.14 -14.47
CA ARG A 568 -15.78 5.26 -14.04
C ARG A 568 -15.98 6.35 -13.02
N ALA A 569 -17.17 6.97 -13.06
CA ALA A 569 -17.74 7.70 -11.93
C ALA A 569 -18.86 6.85 -11.33
N ILE A 570 -18.81 6.67 -10.01
CA ILE A 570 -19.71 5.81 -9.25
C ILE A 570 -20.34 6.62 -8.13
N ASN A 571 -21.65 6.45 -7.90
CA ASN A 571 -22.32 7.06 -6.76
C ASN A 571 -21.79 6.41 -5.47
N ALA A 572 -21.14 7.20 -4.62
CA ALA A 572 -20.49 6.75 -3.40
C ALA A 572 -21.45 6.11 -2.38
N LYS A 573 -22.73 6.49 -2.40
CA LYS A 573 -23.75 5.96 -1.46
C LYS A 573 -24.37 4.64 -1.91
N THR A 574 -24.45 4.42 -3.24
CA THR A 574 -25.23 3.30 -3.79
C THR A 574 -24.41 2.28 -4.57
N GLY A 575 -23.20 2.64 -5.01
CA GLY A 575 -22.41 1.81 -5.92
C GLY A 575 -22.86 1.88 -7.39
N GLU A 576 -23.84 2.73 -7.74
CA GLU A 576 -24.31 2.87 -9.12
C GLU A 576 -23.25 3.53 -10.00
N VAL A 577 -22.94 2.92 -11.15
CA VAL A 577 -22.07 3.53 -12.17
C VAL A 577 -22.89 4.60 -12.91
N VAL A 578 -22.51 5.87 -12.72
CA VAL A 578 -23.22 7.03 -13.29
C VAL A 578 -22.56 7.59 -14.54
N TRP A 579 -21.32 7.24 -14.81
CA TRP A 579 -20.57 7.56 -16.02
C TRP A 579 -19.42 6.59 -16.24
N GLU A 580 -19.10 6.32 -17.51
CA GLU A 580 -17.96 5.45 -17.90
C GLU A 580 -17.31 6.00 -19.17
N PHE A 581 -15.96 5.93 -19.21
CA PHE A 581 -15.16 6.22 -20.38
C PHE A 581 -14.08 5.12 -20.57
N ARG A 582 -13.88 4.69 -21.80
CA ARG A 582 -12.83 3.72 -22.13
C ARG A 582 -11.56 4.41 -22.57
N THR A 583 -10.51 4.26 -21.78
CA THR A 583 -9.20 4.85 -22.01
C THR A 583 -8.32 4.05 -22.98
N GLY A 584 -8.69 2.81 -23.28
CA GLY A 584 -7.89 1.90 -24.12
C GLY A 584 -6.73 1.22 -23.40
N ASN A 585 -6.49 1.54 -22.12
CA ASN A 585 -5.52 0.90 -21.24
C ASN A 585 -6.04 0.85 -19.81
N ASN A 586 -5.36 0.11 -18.95
CA ASN A 586 -5.67 0.06 -17.53
C ASN A 586 -5.34 1.40 -16.83
N THR A 587 -6.13 1.77 -15.85
CA THR A 587 -5.92 2.97 -15.03
C THR A 587 -5.52 2.57 -13.62
N SER A 588 -4.27 2.13 -13.44
CA SER A 588 -3.72 1.71 -12.14
C SER A 588 -3.33 2.87 -11.23
N VAL A 589 -3.51 4.11 -11.70
CA VAL A 589 -3.13 5.34 -10.99
C VAL A 589 -4.35 5.97 -10.36
N SER A 590 -4.24 6.43 -9.09
CA SER A 590 -5.31 7.21 -8.47
C SER A 590 -5.65 8.43 -9.33
N PRO A 591 -6.94 8.61 -9.68
CA PRO A 591 -7.37 9.84 -10.33
C PRO A 591 -7.11 11.03 -9.41
N VAL A 592 -6.94 12.20 -10.01
CA VAL A 592 -6.86 13.46 -9.27
C VAL A 592 -7.85 14.47 -9.84
N THR A 593 -8.31 15.39 -9.01
CA THR A 593 -9.15 16.51 -9.44
C THR A 593 -8.54 17.82 -8.98
N TYR A 594 -8.68 18.86 -9.80
CA TYR A 594 -8.09 20.16 -9.55
C TYR A 594 -8.93 21.28 -10.18
N MET A 595 -8.64 22.51 -9.79
CA MET A 595 -9.22 23.71 -10.43
C MET A 595 -8.18 24.41 -11.28
N HIS A 596 -8.58 24.84 -12.47
CA HIS A 596 -7.81 25.75 -13.30
C HIS A 596 -8.77 26.71 -14.02
N ASP A 597 -8.48 28.03 -14.00
CA ASP A 597 -9.32 29.07 -14.59
C ASP A 597 -10.81 28.97 -14.20
N GLY A 598 -11.08 28.65 -12.93
CA GLY A 598 -12.43 28.54 -12.39
C GLY A 598 -13.22 27.32 -12.85
N LYS A 599 -12.60 26.36 -13.53
CA LYS A 599 -13.19 25.12 -14.04
C LYS A 599 -12.57 23.92 -13.35
N GLN A 600 -13.40 22.96 -12.95
CA GLN A 600 -12.94 21.69 -12.35
C GLN A 600 -12.58 20.67 -13.43
N TYR A 601 -11.45 20.00 -13.22
CA TYR A 601 -10.92 18.93 -14.07
C TYR A 601 -10.73 17.65 -13.30
N ILE A 602 -10.81 16.52 -14.02
CA ILE A 602 -10.40 15.19 -13.54
C ILE A 602 -9.25 14.71 -14.43
N ALA A 603 -8.16 14.28 -13.82
CA ALA A 603 -7.01 13.73 -14.53
C ALA A 603 -6.74 12.28 -14.12
N VAL A 604 -6.46 11.42 -15.09
CA VAL A 604 -6.09 10.01 -14.86
C VAL A 604 -5.07 9.55 -15.89
N ILE A 605 -4.13 8.72 -15.47
CA ILE A 605 -3.16 8.09 -16.37
C ILE A 605 -3.64 6.67 -16.67
N ALA A 606 -3.80 6.37 -17.95
CA ALA A 606 -4.03 5.02 -18.44
C ALA A 606 -2.74 4.46 -19.03
N SER A 607 -2.30 3.27 -18.59
CA SER A 607 -1.05 2.65 -18.99
C SER A 607 -1.19 1.14 -19.16
N ALA A 608 -0.30 0.51 -19.93
CA ALA A 608 -0.25 -0.93 -20.05
C ALA A 608 0.15 -1.57 -18.71
N ARG A 609 -0.54 -2.66 -18.34
CA ARG A 609 -0.20 -3.43 -17.14
C ARG A 609 0.80 -4.53 -17.49
N PRO A 610 1.90 -4.70 -16.73
CA PRO A 610 2.83 -5.81 -16.94
C PRO A 610 2.12 -7.17 -16.89
N GLY A 611 2.44 -8.06 -17.83
CA GLY A 611 1.83 -9.40 -17.92
C GLY A 611 0.45 -9.47 -18.60
N VAL A 612 -0.13 -8.34 -18.98
CA VAL A 612 -1.37 -8.27 -19.78
C VAL A 612 -1.07 -8.11 -21.26
N LEU A 613 0.14 -7.68 -21.62
CA LEU A 613 0.64 -7.50 -22.98
C LEU A 613 2.11 -7.97 -23.11
N PRO A 614 2.52 -8.47 -24.29
CA PRO A 614 1.67 -8.90 -25.41
C PRO A 614 1.16 -10.32 -25.18
N VAL A 615 0.00 -10.63 -25.73
CA VAL A 615 -0.37 -12.04 -25.96
C VAL A 615 0.77 -12.68 -26.74
N ALA A 616 1.29 -13.82 -26.29
CA ALA A 616 2.37 -14.52 -26.97
C ALA A 616 2.05 -14.68 -28.45
N ALA A 617 3.06 -14.60 -29.32
CA ALA A 617 2.86 -14.65 -30.78
C ALA A 617 2.22 -15.95 -31.26
N ASP A 618 2.26 -17.00 -30.45
CA ASP A 618 1.68 -18.32 -30.64
C ASP A 618 0.33 -18.52 -29.94
N ALA A 619 -0.16 -17.50 -29.21
CA ALA A 619 -1.46 -17.58 -28.56
C ALA A 619 -2.60 -17.68 -29.57
N ALA A 620 -3.69 -18.35 -29.18
CA ALA A 620 -4.88 -18.47 -30.01
C ALA A 620 -5.40 -17.07 -30.40
N PRO A 621 -5.99 -16.91 -31.61
CA PRO A 621 -6.46 -15.61 -32.11
C PRO A 621 -7.49 -14.91 -31.20
N ASP A 622 -8.19 -15.67 -30.37
CA ASP A 622 -9.17 -15.20 -29.38
C ASP A 622 -8.52 -14.76 -28.06
N ALA A 623 -7.25 -15.10 -27.83
CA ALA A 623 -6.47 -14.67 -26.67
C ALA A 623 -5.98 -13.22 -26.77
N VAL A 624 -6.23 -12.50 -27.86
CA VAL A 624 -5.82 -11.11 -28.03
C VAL A 624 -6.59 -10.22 -27.07
N ASN A 625 -5.88 -9.50 -26.18
CA ASN A 625 -6.51 -8.42 -25.44
C ASN A 625 -6.99 -7.34 -26.41
N ARG A 626 -8.30 -7.19 -26.53
CA ARG A 626 -8.94 -6.29 -27.51
C ARG A 626 -8.94 -4.82 -27.05
N TYR A 627 -8.63 -4.59 -25.78
CA TYR A 627 -8.86 -3.31 -25.13
C TYR A 627 -7.59 -2.58 -24.73
N GLN A 628 -6.48 -3.29 -24.56
CA GLN A 628 -5.22 -2.70 -24.08
C GLN A 628 -4.12 -2.79 -25.13
N ARG A 629 -3.26 -1.77 -25.15
CA ARG A 629 -2.09 -1.64 -26.02
C ARG A 629 -0.91 -1.08 -25.24
N GLU A 630 0.30 -1.27 -25.76
CA GLU A 630 1.50 -0.61 -25.21
C GLU A 630 1.35 0.92 -25.27
N GLY A 631 1.87 1.59 -24.24
CA GLY A 631 1.86 3.03 -24.12
C GLY A 631 1.11 3.53 -22.87
N SER A 632 1.34 4.79 -22.57
CA SER A 632 0.71 5.47 -21.42
C SER A 632 0.22 6.84 -21.85
N THR A 633 -1.03 7.14 -21.49
CA THR A 633 -1.70 8.40 -21.84
C THR A 633 -2.32 9.01 -20.59
N LEU A 634 -2.01 10.28 -20.35
CA LEU A 634 -2.80 11.11 -19.45
C LEU A 634 -4.07 11.57 -20.16
N TYR A 635 -5.21 11.37 -19.54
CA TYR A 635 -6.50 11.92 -19.93
C TYR A 635 -6.92 12.99 -18.93
N VAL A 636 -7.31 14.14 -19.43
CA VAL A 636 -7.89 15.22 -18.64
C VAL A 636 -9.31 15.47 -19.11
N PHE A 637 -10.24 15.41 -18.16
CA PHE A 637 -11.67 15.56 -18.41
C PHE A 637 -12.18 16.85 -17.78
N ALA A 638 -13.18 17.45 -18.45
CA ALA A 638 -13.95 18.56 -17.91
C ALA A 638 -15.42 18.43 -18.31
N LEU A 639 -16.30 19.21 -17.67
CA LEU A 639 -17.70 19.29 -18.09
C LEU A 639 -17.78 19.92 -19.48
N GLY A 640 -18.42 19.21 -20.42
CA GLY A 640 -18.81 19.77 -21.71
C GLY A 640 -19.94 20.80 -21.57
N GLU A 641 -20.09 21.66 -22.57
CA GLU A 641 -21.17 22.67 -22.64
C GLU A 641 -22.57 22.03 -22.68
#